data_dcffeda0e319dd72ee265e75b820dad7
#
_entry.id   dcffeda0e319dd72ee265e75b820dad7
#
_cell.length_a   1.000
_cell.length_b   1.000
_cell.length_c   1.000
_cell.angle_alpha   90.00
_cell.angle_beta   90.00
_cell.angle_gamma   90.00
#
_symmetry.space_group_name_H-M   'P 1'
#
loop_
_entity.id
_entity.type
_entity.pdbx_description
1 polymer ?
#
loop_
_entity_poly.entity_id
_entity_poly.type
_entity_poly.pdbx_seq_one_letter_code
_entity_poly.pdbx_strand_id
1 'polypeptide(L)'
;MPEKAGLMLTPIALIAAGVLLCPPVVVVADDATIEQIVVVAHKDERSIRDIAANVTVLSRAQLNDELATSINDVFRYVPGVDHEAAGNRFGTEGINIRGIGGNRVAIVVDGVPLSDHFSVGSFSNATRDFIDAGLIENIEVLHGPASALYGSSAIGGVVAVKTPDPVDLVGAGRNGGDLLVTWRDLDDSFQSQALLGLGDRSLGLTAGVSWRSGHEVDSAAAPDSLDTRDSDRRTLLLKLVADDQLGNTWRAGLIHQEAHTLSDLSSMLGSGRYRSTTALEGNDRYQMDLINVAYEFGSPGAWVDSGVARGYFEVADIEQKTLDERGNAGTPVSIDRLFAFEQEIRGLELNLWKDLESSRTAHRLGLGLDYRERRTEEYRDGLSTNMDSGEQTNVLLGEVFPLRDFPISSTTEIGAYVEDTLSFGDWTVIAALRADRFELSPSQDPMYLEDYPFAELVSLTESDVSPKLGVIYKITPGTDIYLQYSHGFRAPPYADANISLDVPLFNFRAIPNPDLKSESSDGFDLGFRWQGVASSARLSVFHTRYEDFIESKVRLGIDPESGRLLFQSQNLDETRIEGIEASWSVRRGAFGFDGSAYYARGVNKENNEHLNSVGPPQIVLGVSWDSKDERRGLRLKSTLTDGWSDRDETSGELFKPAGHAVFDLFLTQEIGSRTILRAGLHNLTDRTYWNWSDIRGLSPNDPILPYLAQAGRSASVSLNVNW
;
A
#
# COMPACT_ATOMS: atom_id res chain seq x y z
N MET A 1 38.78 29.58 -9.58
CA MET A 1 37.99 28.85 -10.58
C MET A 1 36.55 29.17 -10.28
N PRO A 2 35.74 29.70 -11.17
CA PRO A 2 34.45 30.28 -10.84
C PRO A 2 33.39 29.20 -10.62
N GLU A 3 32.68 29.35 -9.50
CA GLU A 3 31.43 28.62 -9.18
C GLU A 3 30.42 28.80 -10.33
N LYS A 4 29.97 27.66 -10.85
CA LYS A 4 28.78 27.62 -11.68
C LYS A 4 27.57 27.74 -10.78
N ALA A 5 26.99 28.93 -10.71
CA ALA A 5 25.64 29.14 -10.19
C ALA A 5 24.64 28.35 -11.06
N GLY A 6 24.31 27.12 -10.65
CA GLY A 6 23.15 26.41 -11.17
C GLY A 6 21.90 27.15 -10.72
N LEU A 7 21.04 27.53 -11.67
CA LEU A 7 19.72 28.07 -11.40
C LEU A 7 18.95 27.01 -10.60
N MET A 8 18.93 27.13 -9.27
CA MET A 8 17.93 26.49 -8.41
C MET A 8 16.60 27.21 -8.64
N LEU A 9 15.83 26.76 -9.62
CA LEU A 9 14.40 27.06 -9.66
C LEU A 9 13.80 26.32 -8.45
N THR A 10 13.40 27.09 -7.44
CA THR A 10 12.73 26.51 -6.25
C THR A 10 11.51 25.70 -6.72
N PRO A 11 11.27 24.50 -6.16
CA PRO A 11 10.15 23.63 -6.57
C PRO A 11 8.79 24.34 -6.56
N ILE A 12 8.62 25.32 -5.69
CA ILE A 12 7.43 26.19 -5.62
C ILE A 12 7.22 27.00 -6.91
N ALA A 13 8.29 27.45 -7.60
CA ALA A 13 8.19 28.20 -8.83
C ALA A 13 7.77 27.33 -10.04
N LEU A 14 8.13 26.05 -10.05
CA LEU A 14 7.72 25.08 -11.07
C LEU A 14 6.24 24.66 -10.90
N ILE A 15 5.78 24.50 -9.67
CA ILE A 15 4.37 24.21 -9.36
C ILE A 15 3.50 25.42 -9.71
N ALA A 16 3.92 26.64 -9.37
CA ALA A 16 3.22 27.88 -9.70
C ALA A 16 3.20 28.17 -11.20
N ALA A 17 4.24 27.81 -11.95
CA ALA A 17 4.29 27.98 -13.41
C ALA A 17 3.33 27.01 -14.13
N GLY A 18 3.14 25.78 -13.65
CA GLY A 18 2.18 24.81 -14.21
C GLY A 18 0.73 25.26 -14.06
N VAL A 19 0.40 25.87 -12.94
CA VAL A 19 -0.96 26.37 -12.64
C VAL A 19 -1.25 27.70 -13.38
N LEU A 20 -0.24 28.55 -13.61
CA LEU A 20 -0.37 29.87 -14.26
C LEU A 20 -0.39 29.83 -15.79
N LEU A 21 0.00 28.73 -16.43
CA LEU A 21 0.01 28.58 -17.88
C LEU A 21 -1.33 28.10 -18.50
N CYS A 22 -2.38 27.89 -17.70
CA CYS A 22 -3.71 27.57 -18.20
C CYS A 22 -4.58 28.84 -18.30
N PRO A 23 -4.70 29.49 -19.50
CA PRO A 23 -5.70 30.54 -19.65
C PRO A 23 -7.11 29.96 -19.61
N PRO A 24 -8.10 30.63 -19.01
CA PRO A 24 -9.47 30.17 -19.00
C PRO A 24 -10.04 30.25 -20.43
N VAL A 25 -10.08 29.13 -21.13
CA VAL A 25 -10.77 29.01 -22.40
C VAL A 25 -12.13 28.40 -22.14
N VAL A 26 -13.17 29.22 -22.26
CA VAL A 26 -14.56 28.76 -22.30
C VAL A 26 -14.76 28.00 -23.62
N VAL A 27 -14.76 26.70 -23.58
CA VAL A 27 -15.23 25.85 -24.69
C VAL A 27 -16.50 25.18 -24.22
N VAL A 28 -17.60 25.50 -24.87
CA VAL A 28 -18.85 24.77 -24.73
C VAL A 28 -18.72 23.47 -25.53
N ALA A 29 -18.55 22.35 -24.85
CA ALA A 29 -18.72 21.03 -25.43
C ALA A 29 -19.59 20.23 -24.46
N ASP A 30 -20.59 19.58 -25.02
CA ASP A 30 -21.61 18.78 -24.33
C ASP A 30 -21.04 17.37 -24.11
N ASP A 31 -20.15 17.24 -23.12
CA ASP A 31 -19.73 15.94 -22.59
C ASP A 31 -19.95 15.96 -21.08
N ALA A 32 -20.83 15.09 -20.63
CA ALA A 32 -21.14 14.93 -19.21
C ALA A 32 -19.82 14.60 -18.47
N THR A 33 -19.38 15.49 -17.61
CA THR A 33 -18.28 15.22 -16.67
C THR A 33 -18.68 14.03 -15.82
N ILE A 34 -17.95 12.92 -15.95
CA ILE A 34 -18.14 11.75 -15.08
C ILE A 34 -17.72 12.17 -13.68
N GLU A 35 -18.71 12.28 -12.81
CA GLU A 35 -18.48 12.54 -11.39
C GLU A 35 -17.81 11.34 -10.77
N GLN A 36 -16.62 11.54 -10.17
CA GLN A 36 -15.93 10.46 -9.45
C GLN A 36 -16.63 10.20 -8.13
N ILE A 37 -17.17 9.00 -7.97
CA ILE A 37 -17.76 8.52 -6.73
C ILE A 37 -16.67 7.75 -5.96
N VAL A 38 -16.56 8.01 -4.67
CA VAL A 38 -15.61 7.38 -3.77
C VAL A 38 -16.29 6.95 -2.47
N VAL A 39 -15.79 5.90 -1.85
CA VAL A 39 -16.31 5.31 -0.61
C VAL A 39 -15.36 5.50 0.55
N VAL A 40 -14.05 5.50 0.29
CA VAL A 40 -12.99 5.43 1.32
C VAL A 40 -13.06 6.54 2.37
N ALA A 41 -13.51 7.73 2.01
CA ALA A 41 -13.48 8.87 2.93
C ALA A 41 -14.67 8.94 3.90
N HIS A 42 -15.75 8.17 3.66
CA HIS A 42 -16.99 8.22 4.47
C HIS A 42 -17.66 6.86 4.70
N LYS A 43 -17.07 5.75 4.19
CA LYS A 43 -17.68 4.40 4.15
C LYS A 43 -19.08 4.36 3.47
N ASP A 44 -19.30 5.28 2.55
CA ASP A 44 -20.55 5.60 1.87
C ASP A 44 -20.22 6.19 0.49
N GLU A 45 -21.00 5.85 -0.53
CA GLU A 45 -20.79 6.37 -1.89
C GLU A 45 -21.08 7.86 -1.96
N ARG A 46 -20.07 8.66 -2.23
CA ARG A 46 -20.16 10.13 -2.36
C ARG A 46 -19.36 10.65 -3.52
N SER A 47 -19.80 11.80 -4.04
CA SER A 47 -18.95 12.57 -4.94
C SER A 47 -17.66 12.99 -4.24
N ILE A 48 -16.54 12.88 -4.93
CA ILE A 48 -15.24 13.36 -4.42
C ILE A 48 -15.29 14.85 -4.02
N ARG A 49 -16.24 15.62 -4.56
CA ARG A 49 -16.44 17.03 -4.25
C ARG A 49 -17.15 17.29 -2.92
N ASP A 50 -17.84 16.30 -2.39
CA ASP A 50 -18.51 16.38 -1.09
C ASP A 50 -17.63 15.84 0.05
N ILE A 51 -16.35 15.61 -0.24
CA ILE A 51 -15.34 15.08 0.68
C ILE A 51 -14.29 16.15 0.95
N ALA A 52 -14.06 16.48 2.24
CA ALA A 52 -13.03 17.42 2.65
C ALA A 52 -11.69 16.68 2.86
N ALA A 53 -11.18 15.98 1.86
CA ALA A 53 -9.92 15.25 1.92
C ALA A 53 -9.25 15.15 0.55
N ASN A 54 -7.97 14.85 0.53
CA ASN A 54 -7.28 14.46 -0.70
C ASN A 54 -7.45 12.96 -0.94
N VAL A 55 -8.09 12.60 -2.05
CA VAL A 55 -8.32 11.23 -2.47
C VAL A 55 -7.83 11.05 -3.91
N THR A 56 -7.02 10.04 -4.14
CA THR A 56 -6.62 9.60 -5.48
C THR A 56 -7.45 8.39 -5.86
N VAL A 57 -7.98 8.38 -7.08
CA VAL A 57 -8.78 7.27 -7.62
C VAL A 57 -8.10 6.77 -8.89
N LEU A 58 -7.84 5.47 -8.95
CA LEU A 58 -7.27 4.77 -10.11
C LEU A 58 -8.31 3.76 -10.61
N SER A 59 -8.79 3.96 -11.82
CA SER A 59 -9.79 3.07 -12.43
C SER A 59 -9.13 1.90 -13.18
N ARG A 60 -9.86 0.79 -13.33
CA ARG A 60 -9.46 -0.36 -14.14
C ARG A 60 -9.06 0.04 -15.56
N ALA A 61 -9.80 0.95 -16.19
CA ALA A 61 -9.50 1.44 -17.53
C ALA A 61 -8.12 2.11 -17.58
N GLN A 62 -7.81 2.95 -16.59
CA GLN A 62 -6.50 3.60 -16.48
C GLN A 62 -5.39 2.56 -16.26
N LEU A 63 -5.55 1.62 -15.35
CA LEU A 63 -4.58 0.56 -15.06
C LEU A 63 -4.30 -0.31 -16.30
N ASN A 64 -5.34 -0.66 -17.05
CA ASN A 64 -5.20 -1.40 -18.30
C ASN A 64 -4.47 -0.60 -19.37
N ASP A 65 -4.74 0.70 -19.49
CA ASP A 65 -4.07 1.58 -20.47
C ASP A 65 -2.60 1.81 -20.14
N GLU A 66 -2.23 1.73 -18.86
CA GLU A 66 -0.87 1.82 -18.34
C GLU A 66 -0.16 0.44 -18.28
N LEU A 67 -0.88 -0.64 -18.66
CA LEU A 67 -0.38 -2.02 -18.68
C LEU A 67 0.11 -2.47 -17.28
N ALA A 68 -0.59 -2.05 -16.22
CA ALA A 68 -0.28 -2.42 -14.85
C ALA A 68 -0.56 -3.91 -14.62
N THR A 69 0.43 -4.64 -14.12
CA THR A 69 0.35 -6.08 -13.81
C THR A 69 0.74 -6.42 -12.38
N SER A 70 1.24 -5.43 -11.64
CA SER A 70 1.64 -5.55 -10.24
C SER A 70 1.19 -4.32 -9.45
N ILE A 71 1.18 -4.43 -8.12
CA ILE A 71 0.86 -3.30 -7.26
C ILE A 71 1.88 -2.14 -7.40
N ASN A 72 3.12 -2.46 -7.72
CA ASN A 72 4.14 -1.46 -8.03
C ASN A 72 3.78 -0.65 -9.29
N ASP A 73 3.25 -1.29 -10.32
CA ASP A 73 2.79 -0.60 -11.54
C ASP A 73 1.57 0.29 -11.26
N VAL A 74 0.70 -0.12 -10.34
CA VAL A 74 -0.51 0.63 -9.96
C VAL A 74 -0.15 2.02 -9.44
N PHE A 75 0.89 2.14 -8.63
CA PHE A 75 1.28 3.42 -8.02
C PHE A 75 2.38 4.16 -8.78
N ARG A 76 2.92 3.61 -9.87
CA ARG A 76 4.05 4.18 -10.65
C ARG A 76 3.89 5.65 -11.01
N TYR A 77 2.66 6.10 -11.30
CA TYR A 77 2.37 7.47 -11.72
C TYR A 77 1.58 8.27 -10.67
N VAL A 78 1.62 7.84 -9.41
CA VAL A 78 0.96 8.49 -8.27
C VAL A 78 2.02 9.09 -7.33
N PRO A 79 2.45 10.34 -7.54
CA PRO A 79 3.46 10.96 -6.69
C PRO A 79 3.03 11.01 -5.22
N GLY A 80 3.95 10.67 -4.31
CA GLY A 80 3.70 10.63 -2.86
C GLY A 80 3.04 9.35 -2.36
N VAL A 81 2.83 8.36 -3.26
CA VAL A 81 2.45 7.00 -2.93
C VAL A 81 3.46 6.04 -3.55
N ASP A 82 4.17 5.30 -2.73
CA ASP A 82 5.18 4.34 -3.17
C ASP A 82 4.79 2.94 -2.72
N HIS A 83 5.08 1.95 -3.55
CA HIS A 83 5.16 0.57 -3.12
C HIS A 83 6.61 0.26 -2.79
N GLU A 84 6.88 0.00 -1.51
CA GLU A 84 8.20 -0.36 -1.02
C GLU A 84 8.44 -1.83 -1.38
N ALA A 85 9.10 -2.07 -2.48
CA ALA A 85 9.57 -3.39 -2.87
C ALA A 85 11.10 -3.36 -2.80
N ALA A 86 11.67 -3.95 -1.79
CA ALA A 86 13.10 -4.17 -1.82
C ALA A 86 13.37 -5.22 -2.89
N GLY A 87 14.07 -4.87 -3.94
CA GLY A 87 14.32 -5.70 -5.12
C GLY A 87 14.99 -7.07 -4.86
N ASN A 88 15.06 -7.52 -3.62
CA ASN A 88 15.51 -8.84 -3.21
C ASN A 88 14.51 -9.50 -2.25
N ARG A 89 14.64 -10.82 -2.09
CA ARG A 89 13.79 -11.65 -1.22
C ARG A 89 13.74 -11.19 0.24
N PHE A 90 14.75 -10.48 0.72
CA PHE A 90 14.87 -10.09 2.13
C PHE A 90 14.38 -8.67 2.41
N GLY A 91 13.73 -8.06 1.45
CA GLY A 91 13.17 -6.73 1.60
C GLY A 91 11.79 -6.73 2.25
N THR A 92 11.37 -5.55 2.64
CA THR A 92 10.04 -5.30 3.18
C THR A 92 9.16 -4.72 2.09
N GLU A 93 8.04 -5.39 1.79
CA GLU A 93 7.03 -4.88 0.88
C GLU A 93 5.94 -4.14 1.67
N GLY A 94 5.48 -3.02 1.18
CA GLY A 94 4.43 -2.23 1.81
C GLY A 94 4.05 -1.01 1.00
N ILE A 95 2.93 -0.39 1.34
CA ILE A 95 2.51 0.87 0.73
C ILE A 95 2.89 2.01 1.66
N ASN A 96 3.56 3.01 1.08
CA ASN A 96 3.96 4.24 1.75
C ASN A 96 3.15 5.42 1.19
N ILE A 97 2.52 6.20 2.07
CA ILE A 97 1.79 7.41 1.71
C ILE A 97 2.43 8.58 2.44
N ARG A 98 2.93 9.58 1.71
CA ARG A 98 3.57 10.79 2.26
C ARG A 98 4.74 10.52 3.23
N GLY A 99 5.43 9.37 3.08
CA GLY A 99 6.53 8.98 3.96
C GLY A 99 6.12 8.10 5.15
N ILE A 100 4.86 7.72 5.26
CA ILE A 100 4.35 6.80 6.28
C ILE A 100 3.96 5.48 5.61
N GLY A 101 4.59 4.38 6.04
CA GLY A 101 4.42 3.05 5.45
C GLY A 101 4.20 1.94 6.46
N GLY A 102 4.28 0.70 5.97
CA GLY A 102 4.05 -0.52 6.76
C GLY A 102 2.63 -0.61 7.31
N ASN A 103 2.48 -1.14 8.52
CA ASN A 103 1.18 -1.32 9.19
C ASN A 103 0.55 0.01 9.70
N ARG A 104 1.08 1.16 9.29
CA ARG A 104 0.51 2.50 9.53
C ARG A 104 -0.40 2.97 8.40
N VAL A 105 -0.45 2.23 7.29
CA VAL A 105 -1.40 2.42 6.19
C VAL A 105 -2.39 1.27 6.21
N ALA A 106 -3.67 1.58 6.35
CA ALA A 106 -4.72 0.57 6.27
C ALA A 106 -4.93 0.15 4.80
N ILE A 107 -4.97 -1.15 4.55
CA ILE A 107 -5.32 -1.72 3.25
C ILE A 107 -6.61 -2.49 3.40
N VAL A 108 -7.62 -2.18 2.58
CA VAL A 108 -8.90 -2.87 2.61
C VAL A 108 -9.30 -3.33 1.19
N VAL A 109 -9.82 -4.55 1.07
CA VAL A 109 -10.32 -5.11 -0.19
C VAL A 109 -11.81 -5.42 -0.02
N ASP A 110 -12.66 -4.83 -0.85
CA ASP A 110 -14.14 -4.90 -0.71
C ASP A 110 -14.63 -4.60 0.72
N GLY A 111 -13.92 -3.69 1.41
CA GLY A 111 -14.19 -3.26 2.78
C GLY A 111 -13.67 -4.20 3.88
N VAL A 112 -12.92 -5.23 3.55
CA VAL A 112 -12.27 -6.14 4.50
C VAL A 112 -10.80 -5.72 4.69
N PRO A 113 -10.33 -5.48 5.93
CA PRO A 113 -8.93 -5.19 6.18
C PRO A 113 -8.06 -6.42 5.91
N LEU A 114 -6.88 -6.19 5.32
CA LEU A 114 -5.89 -7.23 5.10
C LEU A 114 -4.96 -7.42 6.31
N SER A 115 -4.30 -8.57 6.33
CA SER A 115 -3.28 -8.97 7.32
C SER A 115 -2.12 -7.98 7.42
N ASP A 116 -1.38 -8.04 8.52
CA ASP A 116 -0.25 -7.18 8.81
C ASP A 116 1.02 -7.66 8.11
N HIS A 117 1.90 -6.70 7.81
CA HIS A 117 3.30 -6.99 7.52
C HIS A 117 4.05 -7.32 8.82
N PHE A 118 4.95 -8.32 8.75
CA PHE A 118 5.85 -8.66 9.84
C PHE A 118 7.27 -8.90 9.32
N SER A 119 8.28 -8.42 10.04
CA SER A 119 9.68 -8.68 9.72
C SER A 119 10.57 -8.64 10.95
N VAL A 120 11.32 -9.70 11.18
CA VAL A 120 12.32 -9.80 12.25
C VAL A 120 13.74 -9.83 11.71
N GLY A 121 13.90 -10.16 10.48
CA GLY A 121 15.21 -10.23 9.84
C GLY A 121 15.09 -10.83 8.44
N SER A 122 16.22 -11.15 7.83
CA SER A 122 16.25 -11.56 6.43
C SER A 122 15.61 -12.91 6.13
N PHE A 123 15.32 -13.72 7.14
CA PHE A 123 14.74 -15.06 6.96
C PHE A 123 13.32 -15.17 7.53
N SER A 124 12.72 -14.04 7.91
CA SER A 124 11.45 -14.02 8.63
C SER A 124 10.67 -12.76 8.22
N ASN A 125 10.06 -12.81 7.03
CA ASN A 125 9.30 -11.70 6.45
C ASN A 125 7.91 -12.16 6.00
N ALA A 126 6.87 -11.53 6.52
CA ALA A 126 5.50 -11.67 6.05
C ALA A 126 5.09 -10.44 5.23
N THR A 127 4.75 -10.66 3.98
CA THR A 127 4.31 -9.61 3.03
C THR A 127 2.85 -9.23 3.22
N ARG A 128 2.45 -8.08 2.65
CA ARG A 128 1.05 -7.65 2.46
C ARG A 128 0.67 -7.58 0.98
N ASP A 129 1.44 -8.17 0.07
CA ASP A 129 1.17 -8.15 -1.37
C ASP A 129 0.07 -9.17 -1.74
N PHE A 130 -1.16 -8.90 -1.27
CA PHE A 130 -2.35 -9.69 -1.57
C PHE A 130 -3.33 -8.98 -2.51
N ILE A 131 -2.86 -7.99 -3.29
CA ILE A 131 -3.67 -7.28 -4.27
C ILE A 131 -3.27 -7.75 -5.67
N ASP A 132 -4.20 -8.39 -6.39
CA ASP A 132 -4.00 -8.76 -7.80
C ASP A 132 -4.47 -7.64 -8.73
N ALA A 133 -3.53 -6.98 -9.40
CA ALA A 133 -3.81 -5.87 -10.32
C ALA A 133 -4.83 -6.23 -11.42
N GLY A 134 -4.89 -7.50 -11.81
CA GLY A 134 -5.83 -7.99 -12.83
C GLY A 134 -7.29 -8.03 -12.38
N LEU A 135 -7.56 -8.06 -11.08
CA LEU A 135 -8.92 -8.18 -10.52
C LEU A 135 -9.42 -6.90 -9.85
N ILE A 136 -8.77 -5.76 -10.12
CA ILE A 136 -9.15 -4.45 -9.59
C ILE A 136 -10.19 -3.79 -10.49
N GLU A 137 -11.28 -3.27 -9.93
CA GLU A 137 -12.18 -2.34 -10.60
C GLU A 137 -11.76 -0.89 -10.35
N ASN A 138 -11.48 -0.55 -9.10
CA ASN A 138 -10.85 0.72 -8.75
C ASN A 138 -10.01 0.59 -7.48
N ILE A 139 -9.08 1.53 -7.33
CA ILE A 139 -8.34 1.77 -6.09
C ILE A 139 -8.57 3.21 -5.68
N GLU A 140 -8.87 3.41 -4.42
CA GLU A 140 -8.98 4.70 -3.78
C GLU A 140 -7.88 4.82 -2.73
N VAL A 141 -7.10 5.91 -2.80
CA VAL A 141 -6.08 6.23 -1.80
C VAL A 141 -6.51 7.49 -1.06
N LEU A 142 -6.79 7.34 0.22
CA LEU A 142 -7.04 8.46 1.13
C LEU A 142 -5.71 8.86 1.79
N HIS A 143 -5.28 10.10 1.54
CA HIS A 143 -4.01 10.63 2.03
C HIS A 143 -4.17 11.24 3.42
N GLY A 144 -3.30 10.85 4.37
CA GLY A 144 -3.28 11.36 5.74
C GLY A 144 -4.19 10.60 6.71
N PRO A 145 -4.26 11.05 8.00
CA PRO A 145 -4.93 10.31 9.07
C PRO A 145 -6.42 10.05 8.80
N ALA A 146 -6.87 8.81 9.02
CA ALA A 146 -8.23 8.35 8.75
C ALA A 146 -8.84 7.51 9.88
N SER A 147 -8.26 7.54 11.08
CA SER A 147 -8.72 6.71 12.21
C SER A 147 -10.14 7.02 12.66
N ALA A 148 -10.65 8.23 12.41
CA ALA A 148 -12.05 8.58 12.68
C ALA A 148 -13.09 7.66 11.99
N LEU A 149 -12.70 6.88 10.96
CA LEU A 149 -13.58 5.93 10.27
C LEU A 149 -13.03 4.49 10.26
N TYR A 150 -11.71 4.33 10.26
CA TYR A 150 -11.06 3.03 10.10
C TYR A 150 -10.42 2.49 11.38
N GLY A 151 -10.39 3.29 12.46
CA GLY A 151 -9.77 2.92 13.74
C GLY A 151 -8.25 2.84 13.66
N SER A 152 -7.66 1.96 14.44
CA SER A 152 -6.22 1.71 14.48
C SER A 152 -5.66 1.34 13.09
N SER A 153 -4.38 1.65 12.85
CA SER A 153 -3.64 1.38 11.60
C SER A 153 -3.92 2.31 10.41
N ALA A 154 -4.82 3.30 10.54
CA ALA A 154 -5.06 4.31 9.50
C ALA A 154 -4.39 5.67 9.82
N ILE A 155 -3.24 5.66 10.47
CA ILE A 155 -2.52 6.86 10.91
C ILE A 155 -1.84 7.59 9.73
N GLY A 156 -1.40 6.84 8.70
CA GLY A 156 -0.76 7.36 7.49
C GLY A 156 -1.71 7.54 6.30
N GLY A 157 -2.81 6.78 6.28
CA GLY A 157 -3.79 6.80 5.19
C GLY A 157 -4.49 5.47 5.01
N VAL A 158 -5.29 5.37 3.94
CA VAL A 158 -6.05 4.17 3.58
C VAL A 158 -5.91 3.90 2.08
N VAL A 159 -5.67 2.64 1.72
CA VAL A 159 -5.78 2.13 0.36
C VAL A 159 -6.97 1.18 0.31
N ALA A 160 -8.01 1.58 -0.41
CA ALA A 160 -9.22 0.78 -0.59
C ALA A 160 -9.28 0.25 -2.02
N VAL A 161 -9.38 -1.06 -2.15
CA VAL A 161 -9.48 -1.80 -3.41
C VAL A 161 -10.91 -2.31 -3.56
N LYS A 162 -11.53 -2.04 -4.70
CA LYS A 162 -12.80 -2.62 -5.09
C LYS A 162 -12.58 -3.61 -6.22
N THR A 163 -13.12 -4.82 -6.09
CA THR A 163 -13.19 -5.80 -7.17
C THR A 163 -14.48 -5.62 -8.00
N PRO A 164 -14.54 -6.07 -9.27
CA PRO A 164 -15.70 -5.85 -10.14
C PRO A 164 -16.98 -6.45 -9.58
N ASP A 165 -18.05 -5.68 -9.58
CA ASP A 165 -19.41 -6.16 -9.37
C ASP A 165 -19.98 -6.74 -10.69
N PRO A 166 -21.01 -7.59 -10.66
CA PRO A 166 -21.61 -8.12 -11.89
C PRO A 166 -22.05 -7.03 -12.88
N VAL A 167 -22.57 -5.91 -12.36
CA VAL A 167 -23.04 -4.78 -13.17
C VAL A 167 -21.91 -4.10 -13.95
N ASP A 168 -20.69 -4.10 -13.43
CA ASP A 168 -19.51 -3.50 -14.07
C ASP A 168 -19.13 -4.29 -15.34
N LEU A 169 -19.46 -5.58 -15.39
CA LEU A 169 -19.13 -6.49 -16.47
C LEU A 169 -20.25 -6.70 -17.49
N VAL A 170 -21.51 -6.77 -17.05
CA VAL A 170 -22.62 -7.11 -17.96
C VAL A 170 -23.13 -5.94 -18.80
N GLY A 171 -22.84 -4.71 -18.40
CA GLY A 171 -23.36 -3.52 -19.08
C GLY A 171 -24.90 -3.50 -19.16
N ALA A 172 -25.45 -3.39 -20.39
CA ALA A 172 -26.90 -3.45 -20.63
C ALA A 172 -27.42 -4.89 -20.89
N GLY A 173 -26.53 -5.89 -20.89
CA GLY A 173 -26.87 -7.30 -21.15
C GLY A 173 -27.20 -8.08 -19.88
N ARG A 174 -27.20 -9.40 -20.01
CA ARG A 174 -27.31 -10.37 -18.91
C ARG A 174 -26.04 -11.21 -18.73
N ASN A 175 -25.10 -11.05 -19.62
CA ASN A 175 -23.78 -11.65 -19.58
C ASN A 175 -22.80 -10.71 -20.24
N GLY A 176 -21.62 -10.66 -19.70
CA GLY A 176 -20.51 -9.87 -20.20
C GLY A 176 -19.23 -10.32 -19.54
N GLY A 177 -18.14 -9.82 -20.00
CA GLY A 177 -16.84 -10.14 -19.42
C GLY A 177 -15.71 -9.72 -20.31
N ASP A 178 -14.51 -10.01 -19.86
CA ASP A 178 -13.29 -9.80 -20.61
C ASP A 178 -12.24 -10.87 -20.35
N LEU A 179 -11.43 -11.09 -21.36
CA LEU A 179 -10.18 -11.82 -21.29
C LEU A 179 -9.06 -10.85 -21.60
N LEU A 180 -8.14 -10.66 -20.67
CA LEU A 180 -6.93 -9.86 -20.85
C LEU A 180 -5.71 -10.77 -20.75
N VAL A 181 -4.83 -10.67 -21.73
CA VAL A 181 -3.54 -11.35 -21.75
C VAL A 181 -2.47 -10.29 -21.92
N THR A 182 -1.47 -10.30 -21.04
CA THR A 182 -0.36 -9.34 -21.06
C THR A 182 0.96 -10.08 -20.99
N TRP A 183 1.89 -9.72 -21.87
CA TRP A 183 3.29 -10.10 -21.81
C TRP A 183 4.15 -8.87 -21.51
N ARG A 184 5.19 -9.04 -20.71
CA ARG A 184 6.16 -8.00 -20.35
C ARG A 184 7.57 -8.51 -20.49
N ASP A 185 8.39 -7.73 -21.18
CA ASP A 185 9.83 -7.94 -21.33
C ASP A 185 10.61 -7.71 -20.02
N LEU A 186 10.11 -6.82 -19.15
CA LEU A 186 10.76 -6.39 -17.91
C LEU A 186 11.19 -7.54 -17.00
N ASP A 187 10.36 -8.54 -16.87
CA ASP A 187 10.49 -9.71 -16.00
C ASP A 187 10.08 -11.00 -16.75
N ASP A 188 10.12 -10.97 -18.08
CA ASP A 188 9.61 -12.01 -18.99
C ASP A 188 8.28 -12.61 -18.51
N SER A 189 7.41 -11.75 -17.95
CA SER A 189 6.18 -12.23 -17.35
C SER A 189 5.04 -12.35 -18.34
N PHE A 190 4.21 -13.34 -18.08
CA PHE A 190 2.96 -13.57 -18.76
C PHE A 190 1.81 -13.55 -17.75
N GLN A 191 0.82 -12.69 -17.98
CA GLN A 191 -0.40 -12.63 -17.19
C GLN A 191 -1.60 -12.91 -18.06
N SER A 192 -2.51 -13.75 -17.58
CA SER A 192 -3.83 -13.94 -18.14
C SER A 192 -4.89 -13.78 -17.10
N GLN A 193 -5.93 -12.99 -17.40
CA GLN A 193 -7.09 -12.84 -16.55
C GLN A 193 -8.37 -13.02 -17.34
N ALA A 194 -9.36 -13.63 -16.74
CA ALA A 194 -10.70 -13.75 -17.30
C ALA A 194 -11.70 -13.30 -16.23
N LEU A 195 -12.59 -12.39 -16.61
CA LEU A 195 -13.71 -11.94 -15.79
C LEU A 195 -15.01 -12.22 -16.52
N LEU A 196 -15.95 -12.80 -15.80
CA LEU A 196 -17.29 -13.15 -16.29
C LEU A 196 -18.34 -12.55 -15.36
N GLY A 197 -19.21 -11.71 -15.90
CA GLY A 197 -20.40 -11.24 -15.26
C GLY A 197 -21.63 -11.97 -15.82
N LEU A 198 -22.49 -12.47 -14.93
CA LEU A 198 -23.74 -13.14 -15.29
C LEU A 198 -24.89 -12.56 -14.48
N GLY A 199 -26.09 -12.53 -15.07
CA GLY A 199 -27.31 -12.13 -14.38
C GLY A 199 -27.75 -10.70 -14.72
N ASP A 200 -28.51 -10.11 -13.81
CA ASP A 200 -29.05 -8.76 -13.94
C ASP A 200 -28.98 -8.05 -12.56
N ARG A 201 -29.63 -6.90 -12.42
CA ARG A 201 -29.64 -6.15 -11.17
C ARG A 201 -30.29 -6.91 -10.00
N SER A 202 -31.19 -7.86 -10.29
CA SER A 202 -31.87 -8.63 -9.22
C SER A 202 -31.02 -9.78 -8.68
N LEU A 203 -30.21 -10.39 -9.55
CA LEU A 203 -29.26 -11.44 -9.16
C LEU A 203 -28.12 -11.47 -10.18
N GLY A 204 -26.94 -11.17 -9.73
CA GLY A 204 -25.73 -11.17 -10.54
C GLY A 204 -24.60 -11.95 -9.89
N LEU A 205 -23.76 -12.54 -10.72
CA LEU A 205 -22.54 -13.26 -10.34
C LEU A 205 -21.37 -12.68 -11.10
N THR A 206 -20.29 -12.36 -10.39
CA THR A 206 -18.95 -12.18 -10.96
C THR A 206 -18.12 -13.43 -10.68
N ALA A 207 -17.46 -13.96 -11.68
CA ALA A 207 -16.41 -14.95 -11.55
C ALA A 207 -15.16 -14.44 -12.24
N GLY A 208 -14.05 -14.42 -11.52
CA GLY A 208 -12.76 -13.93 -11.99
C GLY A 208 -11.65 -14.92 -11.70
N VAL A 209 -10.74 -15.08 -12.65
CA VAL A 209 -9.50 -15.81 -12.46
C VAL A 209 -8.35 -14.97 -13.03
N SER A 210 -7.26 -14.93 -12.31
CA SER A 210 -6.00 -14.33 -12.75
C SER A 210 -4.87 -15.33 -12.54
N TRP A 211 -3.97 -15.38 -13.48
CA TRP A 211 -2.73 -16.13 -13.38
C TRP A 211 -1.60 -15.30 -13.96
N ARG A 212 -0.50 -15.20 -13.21
CA ARG A 212 0.72 -14.54 -13.65
C ARG A 212 1.92 -15.41 -13.31
N SER A 213 2.81 -15.59 -14.28
CA SER A 213 4.15 -16.13 -14.07
C SER A 213 5.18 -15.10 -14.53
N GLY A 214 6.35 -15.09 -13.92
CA GLY A 214 7.43 -14.16 -14.28
C GLY A 214 8.73 -14.55 -13.59
N HIS A 215 9.79 -13.88 -14.03
CA HIS A 215 11.15 -14.11 -13.59
C HIS A 215 11.69 -12.90 -12.82
N GLU A 216 12.99 -12.84 -12.60
CA GLU A 216 13.69 -11.69 -12.05
C GLU A 216 13.59 -10.47 -12.97
N VAL A 217 13.77 -9.30 -12.39
CA VAL A 217 13.90 -8.04 -13.14
C VAL A 217 15.38 -7.73 -13.32
N ASP A 218 15.84 -7.62 -14.55
CA ASP A 218 17.20 -7.23 -14.85
C ASP A 218 17.44 -5.77 -14.51
N SER A 219 18.43 -5.52 -13.65
CA SER A 219 18.87 -4.17 -13.31
C SER A 219 19.63 -3.52 -14.46
N ALA A 220 19.33 -2.25 -14.77
CA ALA A 220 20.09 -1.49 -15.76
C ALA A 220 21.56 -1.27 -15.38
N ALA A 221 21.93 -1.39 -14.11
CA ALA A 221 23.30 -1.26 -13.63
C ALA A 221 24.03 -2.61 -13.51
N ALA A 222 23.30 -3.73 -13.50
CA ALA A 222 23.82 -5.08 -13.45
C ALA A 222 22.97 -6.00 -14.33
N PRO A 223 23.06 -5.87 -15.68
CA PRO A 223 22.19 -6.59 -16.61
C PRO A 223 22.45 -8.11 -16.61
N ASP A 224 23.60 -8.56 -16.16
CA ASP A 224 23.90 -9.98 -15.96
C ASP A 224 23.60 -10.33 -14.50
N SER A 225 22.34 -10.23 -14.07
CA SER A 225 21.94 -10.56 -12.70
C SER A 225 22.39 -11.98 -12.35
N LEU A 226 23.04 -12.10 -11.18
CA LEU A 226 23.42 -13.39 -10.65
C LEU A 226 22.25 -14.07 -9.90
N ASP A 227 21.23 -13.28 -9.56
CA ASP A 227 20.06 -13.76 -8.85
C ASP A 227 18.98 -14.16 -9.85
N THR A 228 18.42 -15.36 -9.67
CA THR A 228 17.27 -15.82 -10.45
C THR A 228 16.03 -15.85 -9.56
N ARG A 229 14.87 -15.62 -10.18
CA ARG A 229 13.58 -15.66 -9.53
C ARG A 229 12.52 -16.22 -10.45
N ASP A 230 11.91 -17.33 -10.07
CA ASP A 230 10.72 -17.85 -10.72
C ASP A 230 9.51 -17.59 -9.83
N SER A 231 8.51 -16.89 -10.33
CA SER A 231 7.29 -16.55 -9.58
C SER A 231 6.02 -16.96 -10.32
N ASP A 232 5.07 -17.52 -9.58
CA ASP A 232 3.73 -17.88 -10.06
C ASP A 232 2.70 -17.33 -9.07
N ARG A 233 1.66 -16.64 -9.56
CA ARG A 233 0.55 -16.15 -8.76
C ARG A 233 -0.77 -16.55 -9.42
N ARG A 234 -1.72 -16.99 -8.60
CA ARG A 234 -3.07 -17.38 -9.02
C ARG A 234 -4.08 -16.76 -8.09
N THR A 235 -5.12 -16.18 -8.67
CA THR A 235 -6.20 -15.58 -7.91
C THR A 235 -7.54 -16.02 -8.47
N LEU A 236 -8.46 -16.41 -7.59
CA LEU A 236 -9.86 -16.68 -7.86
C LEU A 236 -10.72 -15.62 -7.16
N LEU A 237 -11.64 -15.03 -7.89
CA LEU A 237 -12.67 -14.14 -7.39
C LEU A 237 -14.05 -14.72 -7.68
N LEU A 238 -14.91 -14.81 -6.67
CA LEU A 238 -16.33 -15.06 -6.83
C LEU A 238 -17.10 -13.99 -6.06
N LYS A 239 -18.06 -13.33 -6.70
CA LYS A 239 -18.91 -12.33 -6.06
C LYS A 239 -20.35 -12.51 -6.48
N LEU A 240 -21.25 -12.64 -5.52
CA LEU A 240 -22.70 -12.72 -5.71
C LEU A 240 -23.33 -11.41 -5.23
N VAL A 241 -24.15 -10.81 -6.07
CA VAL A 241 -24.94 -9.62 -5.71
C VAL A 241 -26.41 -9.92 -5.99
N ALA A 242 -27.26 -9.73 -5.00
CA ALA A 242 -28.70 -10.00 -5.10
C ALA A 242 -29.49 -8.82 -4.54
N ASP A 243 -30.25 -8.14 -5.42
CA ASP A 243 -31.15 -7.08 -5.00
C ASP A 243 -32.54 -7.63 -4.73
N ASP A 244 -33.11 -7.28 -3.58
CA ASP A 244 -34.51 -7.52 -3.35
C ASP A 244 -35.38 -6.41 -4.03
N GLN A 245 -36.65 -6.68 -4.20
CA GLN A 245 -37.58 -5.69 -4.83
C GLN A 245 -37.87 -4.46 -3.94
N LEU A 246 -37.29 -4.42 -2.74
CA LEU A 246 -37.48 -3.36 -1.75
C LEU A 246 -36.31 -2.36 -1.75
N GLY A 247 -35.29 -2.59 -2.58
CA GLY A 247 -34.10 -1.74 -2.67
C GLY A 247 -32.98 -2.12 -1.69
N ASN A 248 -32.99 -3.37 -1.20
CA ASN A 248 -31.90 -3.89 -0.40
C ASN A 248 -31.01 -4.82 -1.25
N THR A 249 -29.72 -4.83 -0.96
CA THR A 249 -28.72 -5.59 -1.71
C THR A 249 -27.95 -6.51 -0.77
N TRP A 250 -27.88 -7.79 -1.11
CA TRP A 250 -26.96 -8.74 -0.52
C TRP A 250 -25.73 -8.85 -1.40
N ARG A 251 -24.55 -8.77 -0.78
CA ARG A 251 -23.26 -9.03 -1.44
C ARG A 251 -22.56 -10.16 -0.71
N ALA A 252 -22.07 -11.15 -1.42
CA ALA A 252 -21.19 -12.18 -0.87
C ALA A 252 -19.97 -12.30 -1.77
N GLY A 253 -18.79 -12.22 -1.20
CA GLY A 253 -17.52 -12.26 -1.90
C GLY A 253 -16.61 -13.36 -1.35
N LEU A 254 -15.85 -13.97 -2.25
CA LEU A 254 -14.75 -14.89 -1.94
C LEU A 254 -13.57 -14.53 -2.84
N ILE A 255 -12.42 -14.33 -2.23
CA ILE A 255 -11.13 -14.21 -2.93
C ILE A 255 -10.21 -15.27 -2.37
N HIS A 256 -9.62 -16.06 -3.26
CA HIS A 256 -8.53 -16.98 -2.94
C HIS A 256 -7.31 -16.61 -3.77
N GLN A 257 -6.18 -16.35 -3.13
CA GLN A 257 -4.93 -16.04 -3.80
C GLN A 257 -3.82 -16.95 -3.29
N GLU A 258 -3.02 -17.46 -4.20
CA GLU A 258 -1.81 -18.20 -3.92
C GLU A 258 -0.67 -17.64 -4.79
N ALA A 259 0.50 -17.45 -4.17
CA ALA A 259 1.73 -17.09 -4.87
C ALA A 259 2.87 -18.01 -4.41
N HIS A 260 3.72 -18.40 -5.35
CA HIS A 260 4.89 -19.22 -5.11
C HIS A 260 6.10 -18.57 -5.78
N THR A 261 7.21 -18.49 -5.07
CA THR A 261 8.45 -17.89 -5.57
C THR A 261 9.65 -18.76 -5.24
N LEU A 262 10.40 -19.13 -6.25
CA LEU A 262 11.73 -19.74 -6.13
C LEU A 262 12.77 -18.66 -6.41
N SER A 263 13.88 -18.64 -5.65
CA SER A 263 14.97 -17.68 -5.85
C SER A 263 16.32 -18.29 -5.57
N ASP A 264 17.31 -17.93 -6.38
CA ASP A 264 18.74 -18.15 -6.13
C ASP A 264 19.38 -16.76 -5.93
N LEU A 265 20.09 -16.57 -4.83
CA LEU A 265 20.59 -15.27 -4.38
C LEU A 265 22.13 -15.23 -4.48
N SER A 266 22.65 -15.52 -5.64
CA SER A 266 24.07 -15.59 -5.94
C SER A 266 24.82 -14.26 -5.74
N SER A 267 24.13 -13.11 -5.89
CA SER A 267 24.71 -11.77 -5.66
C SER A 267 25.16 -11.52 -4.21
N MET A 268 24.58 -12.23 -3.26
CA MET A 268 24.90 -12.09 -1.83
C MET A 268 26.06 -12.95 -1.38
N LEU A 269 26.46 -13.94 -2.18
CA LEU A 269 27.50 -14.90 -1.82
C LEU A 269 28.86 -14.20 -1.61
N GLY A 270 29.62 -14.68 -0.64
CA GLY A 270 30.97 -14.19 -0.37
C GLY A 270 31.07 -12.84 0.35
N SER A 271 29.95 -12.19 0.68
CA SER A 271 29.91 -10.87 1.31
C SER A 271 29.23 -10.88 2.69
N GLY A 272 29.65 -10.00 3.59
CA GLY A 272 29.04 -9.79 4.90
C GLY A 272 28.85 -11.09 5.68
N ARG A 273 27.63 -11.35 6.12
CA ARG A 273 27.25 -12.59 6.84
C ARG A 273 27.21 -13.83 5.94
N TYR A 274 27.17 -13.67 4.63
CA TYR A 274 27.20 -14.75 3.63
C TYR A 274 28.60 -15.03 3.09
N ARG A 275 29.66 -14.57 3.80
CA ARG A 275 31.07 -14.75 3.38
C ARG A 275 31.46 -16.20 3.15
N SER A 276 30.89 -17.13 3.93
CA SER A 276 31.17 -18.57 3.81
C SER A 276 30.08 -19.31 3.03
N THR A 277 29.03 -18.63 2.59
CA THR A 277 27.91 -19.20 1.84
C THR A 277 28.33 -19.47 0.40
N THR A 278 28.00 -20.64 -0.11
CA THR A 278 28.29 -21.12 -1.47
C THR A 278 27.03 -21.27 -2.31
N ALA A 279 25.88 -21.47 -1.66
CA ALA A 279 24.54 -21.42 -2.28
C ALA A 279 23.55 -20.84 -1.29
N LEU A 280 22.66 -19.99 -1.78
CA LEU A 280 21.59 -19.37 -0.99
C LEU A 280 20.29 -19.38 -1.82
N GLU A 281 19.38 -20.27 -1.47
CA GLU A 281 18.15 -20.50 -2.22
C GLU A 281 16.94 -20.21 -1.36
N GLY A 282 15.87 -19.71 -1.99
CA GLY A 282 14.57 -19.44 -1.39
C GLY A 282 13.44 -20.20 -2.07
N ASN A 283 12.49 -20.68 -1.26
CA ASN A 283 11.24 -21.27 -1.71
C ASN A 283 10.12 -20.73 -0.83
N ASP A 284 9.37 -19.76 -1.35
CA ASP A 284 8.40 -18.98 -0.61
C ASP A 284 7.00 -19.22 -1.14
N ARG A 285 6.05 -19.43 -0.22
CA ARG A 285 4.63 -19.58 -0.52
C ARG A 285 3.84 -18.56 0.28
N TYR A 286 2.90 -17.92 -0.40
CA TYR A 286 1.96 -16.95 0.16
C TYR A 286 0.55 -17.37 -0.23
N GLN A 287 -0.36 -17.44 0.74
CA GLN A 287 -1.76 -17.75 0.51
C GLN A 287 -2.64 -16.77 1.27
N MET A 288 -3.75 -16.34 0.66
CA MET A 288 -4.78 -15.54 1.30
C MET A 288 -6.16 -16.03 0.88
N ASP A 289 -7.02 -16.21 1.88
CA ASP A 289 -8.44 -16.50 1.71
C ASP A 289 -9.27 -15.41 2.38
N LEU A 290 -10.14 -14.76 1.62
CA LEU A 290 -11.01 -13.69 2.09
C LEU A 290 -12.45 -14.01 1.74
N ILE A 291 -13.31 -13.97 2.74
CA ILE A 291 -14.76 -14.16 2.61
C ILE A 291 -15.44 -12.96 3.25
N ASN A 292 -16.40 -12.36 2.54
CA ASN A 292 -17.25 -11.33 3.08
C ASN A 292 -18.71 -11.53 2.72
N VAL A 293 -19.60 -11.08 3.60
CA VAL A 293 -21.04 -11.00 3.34
C VAL A 293 -21.50 -9.62 3.84
N ALA A 294 -22.15 -8.87 2.98
CA ALA A 294 -22.73 -7.56 3.32
C ALA A 294 -24.21 -7.52 2.96
N TYR A 295 -24.98 -6.85 3.80
CA TYR A 295 -26.37 -6.51 3.56
C TYR A 295 -26.52 -5.00 3.57
N GLU A 296 -26.83 -4.45 2.42
CA GLU A 296 -27.07 -3.03 2.20
C GLU A 296 -28.57 -2.81 2.12
N PHE A 297 -29.09 -1.88 2.90
CA PHE A 297 -30.50 -1.55 2.86
C PHE A 297 -30.71 -0.05 2.64
N GLY A 298 -31.70 0.28 1.81
CA GLY A 298 -32.05 1.65 1.43
C GLY A 298 -33.56 1.83 1.49
N SER A 299 -34.13 1.93 2.70
CA SER A 299 -35.55 2.17 2.88
C SER A 299 -35.74 3.35 3.82
N PRO A 300 -36.17 4.52 3.32
CA PRO A 300 -36.43 5.68 4.16
C PRO A 300 -37.40 5.32 5.29
N GLY A 301 -36.94 5.44 6.51
CA GLY A 301 -37.67 5.08 7.71
C GLY A 301 -37.64 6.17 8.77
N ALA A 302 -38.36 5.97 9.86
CA ALA A 302 -38.41 6.95 10.95
C ALA A 302 -37.06 7.20 11.61
N TRP A 303 -36.20 6.19 11.67
CA TRP A 303 -34.95 6.22 12.42
C TRP A 303 -33.68 6.15 11.53
N VAL A 304 -33.73 5.38 10.43
CA VAL A 304 -32.62 5.13 9.53
C VAL A 304 -33.15 5.11 8.10
N ASP A 305 -32.39 5.69 7.17
CA ASP A 305 -32.76 5.72 5.74
C ASP A 305 -31.95 4.72 4.91
N SER A 306 -30.71 4.45 5.30
CA SER A 306 -29.87 3.46 4.65
C SER A 306 -28.84 2.89 5.65
N GLY A 307 -28.26 1.75 5.31
CA GLY A 307 -27.22 1.15 6.13
C GLY A 307 -26.56 -0.03 5.46
N VAL A 308 -25.43 -0.44 6.02
CA VAL A 308 -24.65 -1.61 5.63
C VAL A 308 -24.28 -2.39 6.87
N ALA A 309 -24.62 -3.68 6.89
CA ALA A 309 -24.12 -4.63 7.86
C ALA A 309 -23.19 -5.62 7.13
N ARG A 310 -21.96 -5.76 7.59
CA ARG A 310 -20.94 -6.64 6.98
C ARG A 310 -20.37 -7.59 8.01
N GLY A 311 -20.20 -8.88 7.63
CA GLY A 311 -19.38 -9.84 8.33
C GLY A 311 -18.30 -10.35 7.41
N TYR A 312 -17.10 -10.58 7.94
CA TYR A 312 -15.96 -11.02 7.14
C TYR A 312 -15.01 -11.93 7.90
N PHE A 313 -14.27 -12.70 7.11
CA PHE A 313 -13.18 -13.55 7.55
C PHE A 313 -12.05 -13.46 6.52
N GLU A 314 -10.84 -13.29 7.00
CA GLU A 314 -9.62 -13.31 6.18
C GLU A 314 -8.58 -14.15 6.90
N VAL A 315 -7.84 -14.95 6.15
CA VAL A 315 -6.66 -15.65 6.63
C VAL A 315 -5.52 -15.50 5.63
N ALA A 316 -4.37 -15.10 6.14
CA ALA A 316 -3.11 -15.08 5.39
C ALA A 316 -2.14 -16.09 6.00
N ASP A 317 -1.59 -16.96 5.16
CA ASP A 317 -0.58 -17.95 5.48
C ASP A 317 0.66 -17.72 4.62
N ILE A 318 1.80 -17.59 5.27
CA ILE A 318 3.07 -17.30 4.62
C ILE A 318 4.12 -18.30 5.10
N GLU A 319 4.74 -18.99 4.16
CA GLU A 319 5.81 -19.95 4.41
C GLU A 319 7.05 -19.57 3.60
N GLN A 320 8.17 -19.36 4.27
CA GLN A 320 9.46 -19.07 3.64
C GLN A 320 10.46 -20.15 4.01
N LYS A 321 10.97 -20.87 3.02
CA LYS A 321 12.05 -21.83 3.17
C LYS A 321 13.34 -21.27 2.61
N THR A 322 14.44 -21.41 3.35
CA THR A 322 15.77 -20.96 2.92
C THR A 322 16.77 -22.07 3.08
N LEU A 323 17.44 -22.42 2.00
CA LEU A 323 18.63 -23.26 1.99
C LEU A 323 19.89 -22.37 1.94
N ASP A 324 20.82 -22.56 2.88
CA ASP A 324 22.07 -21.79 2.99
C ASP A 324 23.22 -22.81 3.12
N GLU A 325 23.89 -23.10 2.00
CA GLU A 325 25.05 -23.96 2.00
C GLU A 325 26.32 -23.14 2.27
N ARG A 326 27.16 -23.62 3.20
CA ARG A 326 28.41 -22.97 3.62
C ARG A 326 29.56 -23.91 3.51
N GLY A 327 30.66 -23.51 2.89
CA GLY A 327 31.81 -24.37 2.68
C GLY A 327 33.14 -23.68 2.46
N ASN A 328 33.13 -22.34 2.26
CA ASN A 328 34.37 -21.61 1.92
C ASN A 328 35.36 -21.43 3.08
N ALA A 329 34.93 -21.64 4.33
CA ALA A 329 35.77 -21.49 5.52
C ALA A 329 35.29 -22.41 6.64
N GLY A 330 35.92 -23.59 6.77
CA GLY A 330 35.59 -24.55 7.83
C GLY A 330 34.91 -25.82 7.32
N THR A 331 34.24 -26.53 8.21
CA THR A 331 33.43 -27.72 7.87
C THR A 331 32.22 -27.31 7.00
N PRO A 332 32.03 -27.97 5.86
CA PRO A 332 30.88 -27.65 5.02
C PRO A 332 29.56 -28.03 5.71
N VAL A 333 28.60 -27.11 5.71
CA VAL A 333 27.29 -27.30 6.31
C VAL A 333 26.20 -26.86 5.37
N SER A 334 25.06 -27.57 5.37
CA SER A 334 23.78 -27.16 4.77
C SER A 334 22.85 -26.75 5.88
N ILE A 335 22.26 -25.58 5.78
CA ILE A 335 21.35 -25.01 6.76
C ILE A 335 19.99 -24.80 6.11
N ASP A 336 19.02 -25.61 6.53
CA ASP A 336 17.62 -25.46 6.17
C ASP A 336 16.92 -24.59 7.23
N ARG A 337 16.19 -23.55 6.79
CA ARG A 337 15.36 -22.71 7.65
C ARG A 337 13.94 -22.65 7.12
N LEU A 338 12.99 -22.72 8.04
CA LEU A 338 11.59 -22.48 7.80
C LEU A 338 11.14 -21.28 8.65
N PHE A 339 10.45 -20.37 8.02
CA PHE A 339 9.64 -19.36 8.68
C PHE A 339 8.19 -19.53 8.22
N ALA A 340 7.25 -19.62 9.16
CA ALA A 340 5.83 -19.65 8.91
C ALA A 340 5.16 -18.52 9.70
N PHE A 341 4.21 -17.84 9.07
CA PHE A 341 3.43 -16.76 9.67
C PHE A 341 1.98 -16.93 9.25
N GLU A 342 1.08 -16.97 10.22
CA GLU A 342 -0.37 -17.04 9.98
C GLU A 342 -1.06 -15.90 10.73
N GLN A 343 -1.98 -15.24 10.03
CA GLN A 343 -2.87 -14.27 10.65
C GLN A 343 -4.30 -14.50 10.19
N GLU A 344 -5.19 -14.71 11.16
CA GLU A 344 -6.64 -14.78 10.96
C GLU A 344 -7.28 -13.48 11.40
N ILE A 345 -8.16 -12.91 10.56
CA ILE A 345 -8.96 -11.72 10.88
C ILE A 345 -10.43 -12.04 10.70
N ARG A 346 -11.24 -11.75 11.71
CA ARG A 346 -12.69 -11.84 11.64
C ARG A 346 -13.33 -10.60 12.22
N GLY A 347 -14.41 -10.17 11.59
CA GLY A 347 -15.05 -8.95 12.06
C GLY A 347 -16.49 -8.79 11.61
N LEU A 348 -17.12 -7.84 12.30
CA LEU A 348 -18.47 -7.37 12.03
C LEU A 348 -18.44 -5.84 11.96
N GLU A 349 -19.13 -5.30 10.98
CA GLU A 349 -19.26 -3.86 10.76
C GLU A 349 -20.72 -3.50 10.52
N LEU A 350 -21.18 -2.42 11.13
CA LEU A 350 -22.51 -1.84 10.93
C LEU A 350 -22.35 -0.34 10.71
N ASN A 351 -22.81 0.16 9.56
CA ASN A 351 -22.89 1.57 9.26
C ASN A 351 -24.35 1.94 8.94
N LEU A 352 -24.84 3.02 9.52
CA LEU A 352 -26.22 3.49 9.41
C LEU A 352 -26.22 4.97 9.05
N TRP A 353 -27.12 5.37 8.14
CA TRP A 353 -27.26 6.77 7.74
C TRP A 353 -28.71 7.25 7.87
N LYS A 354 -28.83 8.53 8.25
CA LYS A 354 -30.10 9.25 8.33
C LYS A 354 -29.97 10.61 7.67
N ASP A 355 -30.77 10.84 6.65
CA ASP A 355 -30.87 12.12 5.96
C ASP A 355 -32.00 12.96 6.60
N LEU A 356 -31.67 14.20 6.98
CA LEU A 356 -32.59 15.16 7.56
C LEU A 356 -32.53 16.44 6.74
N GLU A 357 -33.62 16.77 6.07
CA GLU A 357 -33.70 17.95 5.23
C GLU A 357 -34.62 18.99 5.82
N SER A 358 -34.22 20.24 5.76
CA SER A 358 -35.06 21.42 6.01
C SER A 358 -34.97 22.39 4.84
N SER A 359 -35.72 23.48 4.88
CA SER A 359 -35.68 24.51 3.83
C SER A 359 -34.30 25.22 3.70
N ARG A 360 -33.41 25.09 4.64
CA ARG A 360 -32.10 25.80 4.69
C ARG A 360 -30.91 24.92 4.94
N THR A 361 -31.11 23.76 5.50
CA THR A 361 -30.01 22.83 5.91
C THR A 361 -30.36 21.42 5.51
N ALA A 362 -29.35 20.66 5.07
CA ALA A 362 -29.43 19.22 4.92
C ALA A 362 -28.36 18.60 5.83
N HIS A 363 -28.75 17.62 6.63
CA HIS A 363 -27.86 16.81 7.46
C HIS A 363 -27.86 15.37 6.95
N ARG A 364 -26.69 14.76 6.84
CA ARG A 364 -26.53 13.32 6.71
C ARG A 364 -25.79 12.82 7.93
N LEU A 365 -26.55 12.22 8.83
CA LEU A 365 -26.02 11.63 10.06
C LEU A 365 -25.58 10.21 9.78
N GLY A 366 -24.33 9.89 10.12
CA GLY A 366 -23.76 8.56 10.08
C GLY A 366 -23.50 8.03 11.48
N LEU A 367 -23.74 6.73 11.69
CA LEU A 367 -23.37 6.01 12.91
C LEU A 367 -22.75 4.68 12.50
N GLY A 368 -21.58 4.37 13.06
CA GLY A 368 -20.89 3.11 12.80
C GLY A 368 -20.51 2.40 14.06
N LEU A 369 -20.50 1.07 13.97
CA LEU A 369 -20.00 0.15 14.98
C LEU A 369 -19.16 -0.90 14.27
N ASP A 370 -17.99 -1.21 14.79
CA ASP A 370 -17.16 -2.30 14.29
C ASP A 370 -16.56 -3.11 15.45
N TYR A 371 -16.44 -4.40 15.19
CA TYR A 371 -15.75 -5.37 16.00
C TYR A 371 -14.79 -6.13 15.12
N ARG A 372 -13.54 -6.24 15.53
CA ARG A 372 -12.50 -7.00 14.83
C ARG A 372 -11.71 -7.80 15.84
N GLU A 373 -11.49 -9.06 15.53
CA GLU A 373 -10.56 -9.92 16.24
C GLU A 373 -9.51 -10.42 15.26
N ARG A 374 -8.26 -10.38 15.68
CA ARG A 374 -7.11 -10.86 14.90
C ARG A 374 -6.33 -11.84 15.76
N ARG A 375 -6.08 -13.04 15.26
CA ARG A 375 -5.18 -14.02 15.85
C ARG A 375 -3.93 -14.08 15.00
N THR A 376 -2.76 -13.98 15.63
CA THR A 376 -1.47 -14.00 14.93
C THR A 376 -0.56 -15.04 15.57
N GLU A 377 0.07 -15.85 14.74
CA GLU A 377 1.13 -16.77 15.16
C GLU A 377 2.27 -16.76 14.15
N GLU A 378 3.45 -17.09 14.66
CA GLU A 378 4.66 -17.23 13.91
C GLU A 378 5.41 -18.45 14.40
N TYR A 379 6.16 -19.09 13.51
CA TYR A 379 6.93 -20.28 13.81
C TYR A 379 8.21 -20.29 12.99
N ARG A 380 9.33 -20.52 13.66
CA ARG A 380 10.63 -20.70 12.99
C ARG A 380 11.18 -22.07 13.30
N ASP A 381 11.70 -22.73 12.26
CA ASP A 381 12.45 -23.98 12.39
C ASP A 381 13.78 -23.89 11.68
N GLY A 382 14.72 -24.71 12.09
CA GLY A 382 16.07 -24.69 11.53
C GLY A 382 16.88 -25.94 11.81
N LEU A 383 17.53 -26.45 10.78
CA LEU A 383 18.37 -27.64 10.85
C LEU A 383 19.69 -27.39 10.12
N SER A 384 20.80 -27.61 10.79
CA SER A 384 22.13 -27.61 10.17
C SER A 384 22.65 -29.05 10.03
N THR A 385 23.03 -29.42 8.82
CA THR A 385 23.59 -30.72 8.48
C THR A 385 25.08 -30.56 8.11
N ASN A 386 25.96 -31.23 8.80
CA ASN A 386 27.36 -31.35 8.41
C ASN A 386 27.46 -32.21 7.15
N MET A 387 27.93 -31.65 6.05
CA MET A 387 27.92 -32.32 4.74
C MET A 387 28.95 -33.45 4.62
N ASP A 388 30.00 -33.44 5.48
CA ASP A 388 31.03 -34.51 5.49
C ASP A 388 30.61 -35.71 6.35
N SER A 389 30.01 -35.47 7.52
CA SER A 389 29.66 -36.53 8.47
C SER A 389 28.17 -36.94 8.43
N GLY A 390 27.30 -36.07 7.91
CA GLY A 390 25.82 -36.23 7.97
C GLY A 390 25.26 -35.95 9.36
N GLU A 391 26.04 -35.46 10.30
CA GLU A 391 25.56 -35.09 11.63
C GLU A 391 24.65 -33.87 11.55
N GLN A 392 23.51 -33.92 12.25
CA GLN A 392 22.51 -32.86 12.25
C GLN A 392 22.40 -32.20 13.63
N THR A 393 22.15 -30.89 13.61
CA THR A 393 21.86 -30.12 14.81
C THR A 393 20.76 -29.05 14.49
N ASN A 394 19.88 -28.87 15.46
CA ASN A 394 18.87 -27.79 15.43
C ASN A 394 19.36 -26.54 16.19
N VAL A 395 20.62 -26.44 16.50
CA VAL A 395 21.24 -25.26 17.13
C VAL A 395 21.88 -24.41 16.05
N LEU A 396 21.27 -23.25 15.73
CA LEU A 396 21.76 -22.30 14.75
C LEU A 396 22.03 -20.94 15.41
N LEU A 397 23.25 -20.40 15.23
CA LEU A 397 23.68 -19.12 15.80
C LEU A 397 23.54 -19.03 17.34
N GLY A 398 23.37 -20.17 18.00
CA GLY A 398 23.17 -20.29 19.45
C GLY A 398 21.70 -20.29 19.89
N GLU A 399 20.77 -20.22 18.94
CA GLU A 399 19.34 -20.47 19.14
C GLU A 399 19.03 -21.96 18.94
N VAL A 400 18.13 -22.50 19.71
CA VAL A 400 17.64 -23.90 19.61
C VAL A 400 16.28 -23.89 18.90
N PHE A 401 16.17 -24.53 17.76
CA PHE A 401 14.94 -24.60 16.98
C PHE A 401 14.14 -25.88 17.29
N PRO A 402 12.79 -25.87 17.09
CA PRO A 402 11.97 -24.75 16.64
C PRO A 402 11.71 -23.72 17.73
N LEU A 403 11.34 -22.48 17.34
CA LEU A 403 11.05 -21.39 18.26
C LEU A 403 10.01 -20.40 17.70
N ARG A 404 9.54 -19.47 18.56
CA ARG A 404 8.71 -18.32 18.20
C ARG A 404 9.34 -17.02 18.68
N ASP A 405 9.33 -15.99 17.86
CA ASP A 405 9.88 -14.67 18.25
C ASP A 405 8.90 -13.88 19.13
N PHE A 406 7.61 -14.20 19.10
CA PHE A 406 6.57 -13.67 19.97
C PHE A 406 5.53 -14.77 20.25
N PRO A 407 4.79 -14.72 21.40
CA PRO A 407 3.78 -15.71 21.71
C PRO A 407 2.57 -15.58 20.78
N ILE A 408 1.85 -16.68 20.54
CA ILE A 408 0.56 -16.63 19.86
C ILE A 408 -0.28 -15.54 20.51
N SER A 409 -0.74 -14.56 19.74
CA SER A 409 -1.40 -13.38 20.26
C SER A 409 -2.76 -13.16 19.61
N SER A 410 -3.73 -12.71 20.42
CA SER A 410 -5.01 -12.23 19.94
C SER A 410 -5.13 -10.73 20.19
N THR A 411 -5.60 -9.99 19.19
CA THR A 411 -5.98 -8.59 19.34
C THR A 411 -7.46 -8.43 19.10
N THR A 412 -8.14 -7.68 19.97
CA THR A 412 -9.55 -7.34 19.83
C THR A 412 -9.68 -5.83 19.70
N GLU A 413 -10.40 -5.38 18.70
CA GLU A 413 -10.67 -3.96 18.45
C GLU A 413 -12.19 -3.76 18.42
N ILE A 414 -12.69 -2.78 19.18
CA ILE A 414 -14.09 -2.37 19.20
C ILE A 414 -14.11 -0.87 18.95
N GLY A 415 -14.81 -0.45 17.90
CA GLY A 415 -14.95 0.94 17.52
C GLY A 415 -16.40 1.38 17.39
N ALA A 416 -16.67 2.64 17.74
CA ALA A 416 -17.94 3.30 17.49
C ALA A 416 -17.72 4.72 17.00
N TYR A 417 -18.41 5.13 15.95
CA TYR A 417 -18.30 6.50 15.46
C TYR A 417 -19.66 7.13 15.17
N VAL A 418 -19.67 8.46 15.20
CA VAL A 418 -20.77 9.30 14.72
C VAL A 418 -20.18 10.35 13.78
N GLU A 419 -20.87 10.60 12.66
CA GLU A 419 -20.54 11.64 11.70
C GLU A 419 -21.79 12.47 11.36
N ASP A 420 -21.64 13.79 11.22
CA ASP A 420 -22.68 14.66 10.63
C ASP A 420 -22.07 15.42 9.44
N THR A 421 -22.67 15.28 8.28
CA THR A 421 -22.40 16.13 7.12
C THR A 421 -23.53 17.13 6.98
N LEU A 422 -23.27 18.36 7.42
CA LEU A 422 -24.19 19.49 7.37
C LEU A 422 -23.94 20.35 6.13
N SER A 423 -24.93 20.46 5.25
CA SER A 423 -24.91 21.35 4.08
C SER A 423 -25.88 22.52 4.24
N PHE A 424 -25.37 23.75 4.01
CA PHE A 424 -26.19 24.97 4.04
C PHE A 424 -25.62 26.05 3.10
N GLY A 425 -26.43 26.50 2.14
CA GLY A 425 -25.95 27.39 1.09
C GLY A 425 -24.74 26.79 0.34
N ASP A 426 -23.65 27.54 0.29
CA ASP A 426 -22.39 27.11 -0.36
C ASP A 426 -21.43 26.37 0.59
N TRP A 427 -21.82 26.11 1.83
CA TRP A 427 -21.00 25.48 2.86
C TRP A 427 -21.41 24.02 3.08
N THR A 428 -20.42 23.17 3.27
CA THR A 428 -20.58 21.83 3.82
C THR A 428 -19.60 21.66 4.99
N VAL A 429 -20.12 21.27 6.14
CA VAL A 429 -19.33 20.99 7.36
C VAL A 429 -19.48 19.51 7.67
N ILE A 430 -18.36 18.83 7.84
CA ILE A 430 -18.28 17.41 8.16
C ILE A 430 -17.63 17.29 9.53
N ALA A 431 -18.34 16.76 10.51
CA ALA A 431 -17.82 16.54 11.85
C ALA A 431 -17.98 15.06 12.22
N ALA A 432 -16.90 14.41 12.62
CA ALA A 432 -16.95 13.04 13.09
C ALA A 432 -16.19 12.88 14.41
N LEU A 433 -16.63 11.92 15.20
CA LEU A 433 -15.98 11.51 16.43
C LEU A 433 -16.06 9.97 16.52
N ARG A 434 -14.93 9.34 16.71
CA ARG A 434 -14.84 7.91 16.94
C ARG A 434 -14.18 7.63 18.28
N ALA A 435 -14.64 6.58 18.94
CA ALA A 435 -14.01 6.03 20.14
C ALA A 435 -13.66 4.57 19.87
N ASP A 436 -12.44 4.19 20.20
CA ASP A 436 -11.89 2.86 20.04
C ASP A 436 -11.40 2.28 21.34
N ARG A 437 -11.54 0.96 21.47
CA ARG A 437 -10.87 0.16 22.47
C ARG A 437 -10.14 -0.99 21.80
N PHE A 438 -8.85 -1.09 22.10
CA PHE A 438 -7.94 -2.13 21.64
C PHE A 438 -7.49 -2.96 22.84
N GLU A 439 -7.41 -4.28 22.66
CA GLU A 439 -6.91 -5.23 23.67
C GLU A 439 -5.97 -6.24 22.99
N LEU A 440 -4.73 -6.30 23.46
CA LEU A 440 -3.73 -7.30 23.08
C LEU A 440 -3.64 -8.34 24.20
N SER A 441 -3.84 -9.59 23.86
CA SER A 441 -3.83 -10.73 24.77
C SER A 441 -2.93 -11.85 24.22
N PRO A 442 -1.67 -11.96 24.70
CA PRO A 442 -0.82 -13.09 24.37
C PRO A 442 -1.27 -14.36 25.09
N SER A 443 -1.12 -15.50 24.43
CA SER A 443 -1.40 -16.80 25.05
C SER A 443 -0.22 -17.24 25.96
N GLN A 444 -0.50 -18.18 26.88
CA GLN A 444 0.55 -18.91 27.61
C GLN A 444 1.19 -19.94 26.65
N ASP A 445 2.04 -19.48 25.77
CA ASP A 445 2.69 -20.28 24.72
C ASP A 445 3.91 -21.05 25.30
N PRO A 446 3.84 -22.39 25.45
CA PRO A 446 4.94 -23.15 26.06
C PRO A 446 6.25 -23.08 25.27
N MET A 447 6.18 -23.04 23.92
CA MET A 447 7.36 -22.96 23.07
C MET A 447 8.10 -21.62 23.30
N TYR A 448 7.36 -20.49 23.23
CA TYR A 448 7.92 -19.17 23.48
C TYR A 448 8.52 -19.04 24.90
N LEU A 449 7.82 -19.54 25.92
CA LEU A 449 8.26 -19.44 27.33
C LEU A 449 9.45 -20.36 27.63
N GLU A 450 9.61 -21.48 26.93
CA GLU A 450 10.78 -22.35 27.05
C GLU A 450 12.03 -21.68 26.47
N ASP A 451 11.89 -21.04 25.32
CA ASP A 451 13.01 -20.36 24.63
C ASP A 451 13.41 -19.06 25.34
N TYR A 452 12.43 -18.33 25.88
CA TYR A 452 12.65 -17.03 26.52
C TYR A 452 12.13 -16.99 27.96
N PRO A 453 12.72 -17.74 28.90
CA PRO A 453 12.26 -17.79 30.29
C PRO A 453 12.41 -16.46 31.06
N PHE A 454 13.12 -15.50 30.47
CA PHE A 454 13.26 -14.13 30.99
C PHE A 454 12.14 -13.19 30.51
N ALA A 455 11.34 -13.59 29.50
CA ALA A 455 10.34 -12.74 28.90
C ALA A 455 9.06 -12.73 29.73
N GLU A 456 8.52 -11.55 29.96
CA GLU A 456 7.19 -11.37 30.53
C GLU A 456 6.18 -11.20 29.41
N LEU A 457 5.03 -11.93 29.49
CA LEU A 457 3.96 -11.78 28.52
C LEU A 457 3.25 -10.43 28.72
N VAL A 458 3.31 -9.58 27.69
CA VAL A 458 2.74 -8.22 27.75
C VAL A 458 1.33 -8.23 27.19
N SER A 459 0.35 -7.96 28.06
CA SER A 459 -1.02 -7.65 27.67
C SER A 459 -1.24 -6.14 27.73
N LEU A 460 -1.82 -5.58 26.69
CA LEU A 460 -2.07 -4.13 26.60
C LEU A 460 -3.56 -3.88 26.38
N THR A 461 -4.06 -2.80 26.99
CA THR A 461 -5.41 -2.26 26.73
C THR A 461 -5.27 -0.77 26.48
N GLU A 462 -5.61 -0.35 25.26
CA GLU A 462 -5.56 1.02 24.82
C GLU A 462 -6.95 1.52 24.45
N SER A 463 -7.17 2.82 24.60
CA SER A 463 -8.40 3.48 24.15
C SER A 463 -8.06 4.83 23.58
N ASP A 464 -8.70 5.16 22.47
CA ASP A 464 -8.48 6.44 21.78
C ASP A 464 -9.80 7.09 21.38
N VAL A 465 -9.75 8.41 21.19
CA VAL A 465 -10.85 9.21 20.66
C VAL A 465 -10.36 10.01 19.48
N SER A 466 -10.81 9.67 18.29
CA SER A 466 -10.36 10.25 17.02
C SER A 466 -11.39 11.25 16.46
N PRO A 467 -11.23 12.57 16.68
CA PRO A 467 -12.04 13.62 16.04
C PRO A 467 -11.61 13.85 14.58
N LYS A 468 -12.59 14.27 13.76
CA LYS A 468 -12.40 14.77 12.39
C LYS A 468 -13.31 15.98 12.19
N LEU A 469 -12.79 17.03 11.56
CA LEU A 469 -13.55 18.21 11.17
C LEU A 469 -13.14 18.63 9.77
N GLY A 470 -14.10 18.64 8.84
CA GLY A 470 -13.95 19.11 7.48
C GLY A 470 -14.88 20.28 7.18
N VAL A 471 -14.40 21.24 6.42
CA VAL A 471 -15.21 22.36 5.93
C VAL A 471 -14.95 22.51 4.45
N ILE A 472 -16.01 22.53 3.64
CA ILE A 472 -15.96 22.80 2.20
C ILE A 472 -16.72 24.07 1.92
N TYR A 473 -16.15 24.97 1.13
CA TYR A 473 -16.81 26.16 0.62
C TYR A 473 -16.85 26.13 -0.91
N LYS A 474 -18.05 26.08 -1.49
CA LYS A 474 -18.30 26.08 -2.93
C LYS A 474 -18.27 27.53 -3.45
N ILE A 475 -17.15 27.93 -4.07
CA ILE A 475 -16.96 29.29 -4.64
C ILE A 475 -17.81 29.47 -5.89
N THR A 476 -17.88 28.43 -6.72
CA THR A 476 -18.74 28.32 -7.91
C THR A 476 -19.18 26.86 -8.07
N PRO A 477 -20.15 26.53 -8.94
CA PRO A 477 -20.52 25.14 -9.19
C PRO A 477 -19.35 24.20 -9.56
N GLY A 478 -18.28 24.76 -10.15
CA GLY A 478 -17.09 24.00 -10.54
C GLY A 478 -15.86 24.22 -9.64
N THR A 479 -15.93 25.05 -8.59
CA THR A 479 -14.75 25.43 -7.79
C THR A 479 -15.07 25.39 -6.32
N ASP A 480 -14.26 24.71 -5.56
CA ASP A 480 -14.36 24.67 -4.11
C ASP A 480 -12.99 24.70 -3.43
N ILE A 481 -12.99 25.07 -2.17
CA ILE A 481 -11.87 24.94 -1.24
C ILE A 481 -12.33 24.12 -0.05
N TYR A 482 -11.43 23.35 0.52
CA TYR A 482 -11.70 22.64 1.77
C TYR A 482 -10.56 22.79 2.76
N LEU A 483 -10.91 22.68 4.03
CA LEU A 483 -9.97 22.53 5.14
C LEU A 483 -10.41 21.30 5.94
N GLN A 484 -9.49 20.39 6.22
CA GLN A 484 -9.71 19.25 7.11
C GLN A 484 -8.71 19.24 8.24
N TYR A 485 -9.19 18.92 9.42
CA TYR A 485 -8.43 18.39 10.55
C TYR A 485 -8.84 16.94 10.77
N SER A 486 -7.87 16.06 11.01
CA SER A 486 -8.12 14.67 11.37
C SER A 486 -7.08 14.17 12.35
N HIS A 487 -7.55 13.44 13.36
CA HIS A 487 -6.73 12.69 14.29
C HIS A 487 -6.61 11.25 13.82
N GLY A 488 -5.44 10.63 14.04
CA GLY A 488 -5.18 9.23 13.81
C GLY A 488 -4.45 8.61 14.98
N PHE A 489 -4.68 7.32 15.21
CA PHE A 489 -3.92 6.55 16.20
C PHE A 489 -3.59 5.16 15.69
N ARG A 490 -2.60 4.52 16.30
CA ARG A 490 -2.27 3.12 16.10
C ARG A 490 -1.86 2.50 17.43
N ALA A 491 -2.59 1.48 17.84
CA ALA A 491 -2.27 0.72 19.03
C ALA A 491 -0.94 -0.05 18.87
N PRO A 492 -0.19 -0.32 19.95
CA PRO A 492 1.07 -1.06 19.87
C PRO A 492 0.84 -2.46 19.26
N PRO A 493 1.64 -2.83 18.23
CA PRO A 493 1.51 -4.15 17.62
C PRO A 493 1.93 -5.27 18.55
N TYR A 494 1.36 -6.44 18.35
CA TYR A 494 1.69 -7.68 19.09
C TYR A 494 3.19 -7.97 19.08
N ALA A 495 3.86 -7.79 17.94
CA ALA A 495 5.28 -8.02 17.79
C ALA A 495 6.11 -7.02 18.58
N ASP A 496 5.82 -5.71 18.48
CA ASP A 496 6.58 -4.68 19.20
C ASP A 496 6.43 -4.81 20.72
N ALA A 497 5.24 -5.23 21.19
CA ALA A 497 4.98 -5.43 22.61
C ALA A 497 5.66 -6.69 23.18
N ASN A 498 5.69 -7.80 22.43
CA ASN A 498 6.05 -9.13 22.96
C ASN A 498 7.27 -9.78 22.30
N ILE A 499 7.96 -9.11 21.35
CA ILE A 499 9.11 -9.73 20.67
C ILE A 499 10.23 -10.07 21.64
N SER A 500 10.73 -11.30 21.57
CA SER A 500 11.92 -11.76 22.25
C SER A 500 12.86 -12.43 21.27
N LEU A 501 14.13 -12.06 21.32
CA LEU A 501 15.19 -12.64 20.54
C LEU A 501 16.40 -12.82 21.44
N ASP A 502 17.04 -13.96 21.35
CA ASP A 502 18.29 -14.21 22.08
C ASP A 502 19.28 -14.89 21.17
N VAL A 503 20.13 -14.11 20.47
CA VAL A 503 21.10 -14.58 19.49
C VAL A 503 22.52 -14.44 20.06
N PRO A 504 23.02 -15.45 20.80
CA PRO A 504 24.28 -15.38 21.51
C PRO A 504 25.48 -15.05 20.63
N LEU A 505 25.53 -15.59 19.42
CA LEU A 505 26.62 -15.39 18.48
C LEU A 505 26.79 -13.94 18.04
N PHE A 506 25.69 -13.19 17.98
CA PHE A 506 25.69 -11.76 17.63
C PHE A 506 25.68 -10.84 18.85
N ASN A 507 25.80 -11.42 20.06
CA ASN A 507 25.74 -10.66 21.31
C ASN A 507 24.46 -9.78 21.39
N PHE A 508 23.32 -10.31 20.95
CA PHE A 508 22.06 -9.60 20.78
C PHE A 508 20.96 -10.22 21.64
N ARG A 509 20.21 -9.40 22.36
CA ARG A 509 18.99 -9.77 23.08
C ARG A 509 17.93 -8.71 22.90
N ALA A 510 16.74 -9.07 22.40
CA ALA A 510 15.55 -8.23 22.43
C ALA A 510 14.61 -8.71 23.52
N ILE A 511 13.92 -7.78 24.17
CA ILE A 511 12.95 -8.05 25.25
C ILE A 511 11.62 -7.35 25.00
N PRO A 512 10.50 -7.90 25.53
CA PRO A 512 9.19 -7.26 25.50
C PRO A 512 9.17 -5.88 26.14
N ASN A 513 8.21 -5.03 25.73
CA ASN A 513 8.00 -3.72 26.35
C ASN A 513 6.55 -3.54 26.83
N PRO A 514 6.28 -3.62 28.14
CA PRO A 514 4.94 -3.41 28.70
C PRO A 514 4.51 -1.94 28.75
N ASP A 515 5.43 -0.99 28.53
CA ASP A 515 5.19 0.46 28.67
C ASP A 515 4.92 1.14 27.31
N LEU A 516 4.77 0.36 26.23
CA LEU A 516 4.46 0.91 24.91
C LEU A 516 3.10 1.62 24.92
N LYS A 517 3.08 2.80 24.31
CA LYS A 517 1.88 3.62 24.09
C LYS A 517 1.45 3.57 22.64
N SER A 518 0.18 3.90 22.41
CA SER A 518 -0.33 4.11 21.05
C SER A 518 0.40 5.24 20.35
N GLU A 519 0.71 5.05 19.06
CA GLU A 519 1.15 6.14 18.19
C GLU A 519 -0.05 7.04 17.87
N SER A 520 0.17 8.34 17.74
CA SER A 520 -0.89 9.27 17.34
C SER A 520 -0.44 10.24 16.25
N SER A 521 -1.41 10.82 15.54
CA SER A 521 -1.15 11.87 14.56
C SER A 521 -2.25 12.92 14.52
N ASP A 522 -1.85 14.17 14.28
CA ASP A 522 -2.75 15.29 14.04
C ASP A 522 -2.44 15.91 12.67
N GLY A 523 -3.38 15.78 11.75
CA GLY A 523 -3.22 16.20 10.36
C GLY A 523 -4.13 17.37 9.99
N PHE A 524 -3.57 18.35 9.28
CA PHE A 524 -4.31 19.41 8.60
C PHE A 524 -4.08 19.32 7.10
N ASP A 525 -5.16 19.43 6.32
CA ASP A 525 -5.14 19.42 4.86
C ASP A 525 -5.99 20.57 4.32
N LEU A 526 -5.37 21.49 3.55
CA LEU A 526 -6.03 22.60 2.88
C LEU A 526 -6.02 22.32 1.38
N GLY A 527 -7.19 22.16 0.78
CA GLY A 527 -7.31 21.85 -0.64
C GLY A 527 -8.09 22.88 -1.43
N PHE A 528 -7.72 22.98 -2.72
CA PHE A 528 -8.43 23.69 -3.76
C PHE A 528 -8.78 22.72 -4.89
N ARG A 529 -10.02 22.77 -5.37
CA ARG A 529 -10.46 21.94 -6.48
C ARG A 529 -11.19 22.80 -7.50
N TRP A 530 -10.84 22.58 -8.75
CA TRP A 530 -11.51 23.20 -9.88
C TRP A 530 -11.85 22.12 -10.92
N GLN A 531 -13.10 22.13 -11.37
CA GLN A 531 -13.63 21.25 -12.39
C GLN A 531 -14.33 22.08 -13.47
N GLY A 532 -13.76 22.09 -14.65
CA GLY A 532 -14.38 22.62 -15.87
C GLY A 532 -14.93 21.47 -16.72
N VAL A 533 -15.48 21.78 -17.89
CA VAL A 533 -16.07 20.80 -18.81
C VAL A 533 -15.01 19.81 -19.34
N ALA A 534 -13.83 20.30 -19.67
CA ALA A 534 -12.75 19.49 -20.26
C ALA A 534 -11.41 19.68 -19.52
N SER A 535 -11.46 20.08 -18.27
CA SER A 535 -10.25 20.36 -17.49
C SER A 535 -10.54 20.27 -15.99
N SER A 536 -9.55 19.85 -15.24
CA SER A 536 -9.62 19.81 -13.79
C SER A 536 -8.28 20.23 -13.19
N ALA A 537 -8.31 20.74 -11.95
CA ALA A 537 -7.12 20.99 -11.16
C ALA A 537 -7.44 20.75 -9.68
N ARG A 538 -6.49 20.14 -8.97
CA ARG A 538 -6.54 19.93 -7.54
C ARG A 538 -5.20 20.35 -6.96
N LEU A 539 -5.24 20.99 -5.80
CA LEU A 539 -4.06 21.34 -5.02
C LEU A 539 -4.37 21.04 -3.56
N SER A 540 -3.46 20.38 -2.87
CA SER A 540 -3.53 20.14 -1.44
C SER A 540 -2.23 20.56 -0.79
N VAL A 541 -2.31 21.23 0.35
CA VAL A 541 -1.20 21.55 1.24
C VAL A 541 -1.50 20.88 2.56
N PHE A 542 -0.57 20.05 3.02
CA PHE A 542 -0.77 19.26 4.22
C PHE A 542 0.32 19.50 5.27
N HIS A 543 -0.05 19.29 6.52
CA HIS A 543 0.83 19.33 7.67
C HIS A 543 0.34 18.29 8.68
N THR A 544 1.18 17.31 8.99
CA THR A 544 0.86 16.26 9.97
C THR A 544 1.97 16.15 10.99
N ARG A 545 1.58 16.16 12.26
CA ARG A 545 2.42 15.89 13.41
C ARG A 545 2.14 14.48 13.89
N TYR A 546 3.19 13.73 14.19
CA TYR A 546 3.12 12.38 14.72
C TYR A 546 3.82 12.36 16.08
N GLU A 547 3.23 11.65 17.04
CA GLU A 547 3.75 11.50 18.40
C GLU A 547 3.81 10.01 18.77
N ASP A 548 4.73 9.68 19.67
CA ASP A 548 4.91 8.34 20.24
C ASP A 548 5.14 7.26 19.16
N PHE A 549 5.82 7.57 18.05
CA PHE A 549 6.16 6.58 17.03
C PHE A 549 6.89 5.40 17.64
N ILE A 550 6.45 4.17 17.34
CA ILE A 550 7.13 2.95 17.81
C ILE A 550 8.27 2.62 16.86
N GLU A 551 9.50 2.68 17.37
CA GLU A 551 10.69 2.16 16.72
C GLU A 551 11.06 0.82 17.32
N SER A 552 11.13 -0.21 16.47
CA SER A 552 11.44 -1.56 16.89
C SER A 552 12.94 -1.72 17.18
N LYS A 553 13.26 -2.48 18.22
CA LYS A 553 14.65 -2.88 18.56
C LYS A 553 15.62 -1.72 18.78
N VAL A 554 15.19 -0.71 19.53
CA VAL A 554 16.06 0.38 20.00
C VAL A 554 17.07 -0.16 21.02
N ARG A 555 18.35 0.22 20.87
CA ARG A 555 19.42 -0.23 21.77
C ARG A 555 19.32 0.46 23.13
N LEU A 556 19.14 -0.33 24.19
CA LEU A 556 19.09 0.16 25.59
C LEU A 556 20.45 0.13 26.28
N GLY A 557 21.43 -0.66 25.80
CA GLY A 557 22.73 -0.79 26.44
C GLY A 557 23.21 -2.24 26.51
N ILE A 558 23.76 -2.64 27.63
CA ILE A 558 24.25 -4.02 27.89
C ILE A 558 23.41 -4.58 29.03
N ASP A 559 22.84 -5.76 28.81
CA ASP A 559 22.15 -6.53 29.84
C ASP A 559 23.13 -6.94 30.96
N PRO A 560 22.90 -6.51 32.21
CA PRO A 560 23.82 -6.80 33.32
C PRO A 560 23.96 -8.30 33.66
N GLU A 561 22.94 -9.10 33.35
CA GLU A 561 22.91 -10.52 33.69
C GLU A 561 23.59 -11.36 32.63
N SER A 562 23.30 -11.14 31.36
CA SER A 562 23.85 -11.93 30.25
C SER A 562 25.11 -11.31 29.63
N GLY A 563 25.36 -10.01 29.83
CA GLY A 563 26.42 -9.23 29.19
C GLY A 563 26.18 -8.94 27.73
N ARG A 564 24.95 -9.19 27.21
CA ARG A 564 24.56 -8.97 25.80
C ARG A 564 24.09 -7.56 25.55
N LEU A 565 24.14 -7.14 24.29
CA LEU A 565 23.52 -5.91 23.84
C LEU A 565 21.99 -6.08 23.93
N LEU A 566 21.37 -5.19 24.70
CA LEU A 566 19.92 -5.21 24.98
C LEU A 566 19.19 -4.27 24.04
N PHE A 567 18.09 -4.77 23.45
CA PHE A 567 17.21 -4.05 22.56
C PHE A 567 15.76 -4.19 23.01
N GLN A 568 14.95 -3.18 22.72
CA GLN A 568 13.53 -3.15 23.04
C GLN A 568 12.82 -2.18 22.08
N SER A 569 11.56 -2.46 21.70
CA SER A 569 10.75 -1.46 20.99
C SER A 569 10.43 -0.29 21.90
N GLN A 570 10.55 0.94 21.41
CA GLN A 570 10.37 2.18 22.18
C GLN A 570 9.49 3.16 21.42
N ASN A 571 8.70 3.94 22.16
CA ASN A 571 8.09 5.12 21.59
C ASN A 571 9.14 6.22 21.42
N LEU A 572 9.25 6.75 20.22
CA LEU A 572 10.06 7.93 19.91
C LEU A 572 9.23 9.19 20.03
N ASP A 573 9.93 10.31 20.21
CA ASP A 573 9.34 11.63 20.29
C ASP A 573 8.65 12.08 18.98
N GLU A 574 8.35 13.36 18.90
CA GLU A 574 7.58 13.98 17.83
C GLU A 574 8.30 13.96 16.48
N THR A 575 7.57 13.55 15.42
CA THR A 575 7.94 13.77 14.03
C THR A 575 6.91 14.63 13.30
N ARG A 576 7.33 15.35 12.27
CA ARG A 576 6.48 16.22 11.45
C ARG A 576 6.71 15.99 9.98
N ILE A 577 5.62 15.88 9.23
CA ILE A 577 5.65 15.81 7.76
C ILE A 577 4.73 16.89 7.20
N GLU A 578 5.26 17.69 6.27
CA GLU A 578 4.52 18.76 5.61
C GLU A 578 4.83 18.78 4.12
N GLY A 579 3.86 19.16 3.28
CA GLY A 579 4.07 19.13 1.85
C GLY A 579 2.94 19.70 1.02
N ILE A 580 3.10 19.52 -0.30
CA ILE A 580 2.17 19.99 -1.33
C ILE A 580 1.97 18.87 -2.34
N GLU A 581 0.73 18.64 -2.71
CA GLU A 581 0.31 17.74 -3.79
C GLU A 581 -0.54 18.52 -4.79
N ALA A 582 -0.33 18.28 -6.08
CA ALA A 582 -1.09 18.90 -7.14
C ALA A 582 -1.40 17.88 -8.23
N SER A 583 -2.58 17.98 -8.84
CA SER A 583 -2.92 17.25 -10.06
C SER A 583 -3.78 18.12 -10.97
N TRP A 584 -3.65 17.92 -12.26
CA TRP A 584 -4.42 18.64 -13.26
C TRP A 584 -4.63 17.79 -14.51
N SER A 585 -5.71 18.08 -15.23
CA SER A 585 -5.96 17.50 -16.54
C SER A 585 -6.63 18.53 -17.44
N VAL A 586 -6.30 18.51 -18.74
CA VAL A 586 -6.93 19.36 -19.77
C VAL A 586 -7.08 18.54 -21.04
N ARG A 587 -8.30 18.51 -21.61
CA ARG A 587 -8.56 17.91 -22.91
C ARG A 587 -8.92 18.98 -23.92
N ARG A 588 -8.27 18.97 -25.08
CA ARG A 588 -8.52 19.90 -26.18
C ARG A 588 -8.59 19.15 -27.50
N GLY A 589 -9.80 18.88 -27.95
CA GLY A 589 -10.03 18.07 -29.14
C GLY A 589 -9.44 16.67 -28.99
N ALA A 590 -8.57 16.27 -29.89
CA ALA A 590 -7.90 14.98 -29.89
C ALA A 590 -6.75 14.86 -28.85
N PHE A 591 -6.34 15.95 -28.21
CA PHE A 591 -5.20 15.95 -27.29
C PHE A 591 -5.67 16.07 -25.85
N GLY A 592 -5.06 15.26 -24.98
CA GLY A 592 -5.14 15.37 -23.52
C GLY A 592 -3.77 15.74 -22.94
N PHE A 593 -3.79 16.48 -21.85
CA PHE A 593 -2.61 16.84 -21.05
C PHE A 593 -2.97 16.61 -19.61
N ASP A 594 -2.18 15.85 -18.91
CA ASP A 594 -2.37 15.57 -17.48
C ASP A 594 -1.05 15.71 -16.74
N GLY A 595 -1.12 15.90 -15.45
CA GLY A 595 0.05 15.91 -14.63
C GLY A 595 -0.28 15.85 -13.15
N SER A 596 0.70 15.42 -12.38
CA SER A 596 0.69 15.42 -10.93
C SER A 596 2.07 15.79 -10.39
N ALA A 597 2.10 16.37 -9.19
CA ALA A 597 3.33 16.77 -8.52
C ALA A 597 3.21 16.55 -7.01
N TYR A 598 4.32 16.16 -6.40
CA TYR A 598 4.48 15.93 -4.99
C TYR A 598 5.78 16.55 -4.49
N TYR A 599 5.67 17.22 -3.35
CA TYR A 599 6.80 17.66 -2.54
C TYR A 599 6.45 17.51 -1.08
N ALA A 600 7.30 16.84 -0.30
CA ALA A 600 7.17 16.78 1.14
C ALA A 600 8.53 16.88 1.82
N ARG A 601 8.46 17.28 3.09
CA ARG A 601 9.57 17.31 4.02
C ARG A 601 9.15 16.67 5.34
N GLY A 602 9.90 15.65 5.76
CA GLY A 602 9.76 15.01 7.07
C GLY A 602 10.93 15.38 7.98
N VAL A 603 10.65 15.64 9.25
CA VAL A 603 11.67 16.02 10.25
C VAL A 603 11.35 15.35 11.58
N ASN A 604 12.34 14.67 12.17
CA ASN A 604 12.34 14.30 13.59
C ASN A 604 12.62 15.55 14.43
N LYS A 605 11.76 15.84 15.39
CA LYS A 605 11.84 17.07 16.21
C LYS A 605 12.86 17.01 17.34
N GLU A 606 13.24 15.82 17.75
CA GLU A 606 14.22 15.65 18.83
C GLU A 606 15.62 16.07 18.38
N ASN A 607 16.06 15.59 17.22
CA ASN A 607 17.40 15.80 16.69
C ASN A 607 17.44 16.73 15.46
N ASN A 608 16.29 17.16 14.97
CA ASN A 608 16.08 17.97 13.76
C ASN A 608 16.62 17.30 12.47
N GLU A 609 16.68 15.97 12.45
CA GLU A 609 17.09 15.18 11.29
C GLU A 609 15.94 14.96 10.32
N HIS A 610 16.27 14.76 9.06
CA HIS A 610 15.29 14.48 8.00
C HIS A 610 14.85 13.02 8.05
N LEU A 611 13.55 12.78 7.87
CA LEU A 611 13.00 11.44 7.77
C LEU A 611 13.33 10.82 6.41
N ASN A 612 14.11 9.75 6.42
CA ASN A 612 14.47 9.00 5.21
C ASN A 612 13.26 8.25 4.59
N SER A 613 12.14 8.13 5.30
CA SER A 613 10.91 7.53 4.78
C SER A 613 10.16 8.44 3.79
N VAL A 614 10.44 9.76 3.81
CA VAL A 614 9.85 10.71 2.87
C VAL A 614 10.68 10.71 1.59
N GLY A 615 10.06 10.37 0.45
CA GLY A 615 10.73 10.30 -0.85
C GLY A 615 11.09 11.68 -1.45
N PRO A 616 11.91 11.72 -2.50
CA PRO A 616 12.27 12.94 -3.20
C PRO A 616 11.07 13.57 -3.91
N PRO A 617 11.12 14.90 -4.22
CA PRO A 617 10.12 15.57 -5.03
C PRO A 617 9.94 14.89 -6.39
N GLN A 618 8.67 14.73 -6.81
CA GLN A 618 8.34 14.05 -8.05
C GLN A 618 7.27 14.82 -8.84
N ILE A 619 7.41 14.80 -10.16
CA ILE A 619 6.44 15.35 -11.11
C ILE A 619 6.19 14.30 -12.18
N VAL A 620 4.93 13.99 -12.43
CA VAL A 620 4.48 13.16 -13.55
C VAL A 620 3.75 14.04 -14.55
N LEU A 621 4.09 13.93 -15.82
CA LEU A 621 3.45 14.65 -16.93
C LEU A 621 2.97 13.65 -17.97
N GLY A 622 1.75 13.83 -18.44
CA GLY A 622 1.12 13.02 -19.48
C GLY A 622 0.72 13.88 -20.68
N VAL A 623 0.94 13.34 -21.87
CA VAL A 623 0.39 13.87 -23.12
C VAL A 623 -0.29 12.72 -23.84
N SER A 624 -1.57 12.87 -24.17
CA SER A 624 -2.34 11.87 -24.90
C SER A 624 -2.88 12.43 -26.21
N TRP A 625 -3.05 11.54 -27.17
CA TRP A 625 -3.72 11.80 -28.42
C TRP A 625 -4.68 10.64 -28.72
N ASP A 626 -5.93 10.97 -29.00
CA ASP A 626 -6.95 10.00 -29.41
C ASP A 626 -7.44 10.35 -30.82
N SER A 627 -7.59 9.32 -31.67
CA SER A 627 -8.15 9.48 -33.01
C SER A 627 -9.63 9.93 -32.93
N LYS A 628 -10.15 10.52 -33.99
CA LYS A 628 -11.54 11.02 -34.03
C LYS A 628 -12.60 9.92 -33.84
N ASP A 629 -12.29 8.70 -34.15
CA ASP A 629 -13.15 7.53 -33.96
C ASP A 629 -12.87 6.82 -32.62
N GLU A 630 -11.99 7.39 -31.78
CA GLU A 630 -11.57 6.91 -30.45
C GLU A 630 -10.95 5.50 -30.46
N ARG A 631 -10.68 4.94 -31.67
CA ARG A 631 -10.14 3.60 -31.83
C ARG A 631 -8.63 3.51 -31.67
N ARG A 632 -7.94 4.64 -31.66
CA ARG A 632 -6.49 4.72 -31.51
C ARG A 632 -6.14 5.76 -30.49
N GLY A 633 -5.32 5.37 -29.55
CA GLY A 633 -4.73 6.24 -28.52
C GLY A 633 -3.22 6.16 -28.53
N LEU A 634 -2.58 7.28 -28.28
CA LEU A 634 -1.15 7.36 -28.00
C LEU A 634 -0.97 8.19 -26.73
N ARG A 635 -0.20 7.69 -25.76
CA ARG A 635 0.09 8.39 -24.51
C ARG A 635 1.57 8.36 -24.24
N LEU A 636 2.14 9.53 -23.95
CA LEU A 636 3.51 9.70 -23.46
C LEU A 636 3.41 10.13 -22.02
N LYS A 637 4.01 9.37 -21.11
CA LYS A 637 4.18 9.77 -19.71
C LYS A 637 5.64 10.03 -19.40
N SER A 638 5.91 11.02 -18.58
CA SER A 638 7.25 11.29 -18.07
C SER A 638 7.22 11.50 -16.57
N THR A 639 8.09 10.77 -15.88
CA THR A 639 8.31 10.90 -14.43
C THR A 639 9.63 11.61 -14.21
N LEU A 640 9.58 12.76 -13.53
CA LEU A 640 10.71 13.59 -13.17
C LEU A 640 10.89 13.48 -11.65
N THR A 641 12.01 12.94 -11.20
CA THR A 641 12.34 12.80 -9.78
C THR A 641 13.59 13.60 -9.48
N ASP A 642 13.56 14.42 -8.44
CA ASP A 642 14.71 15.22 -8.02
C ASP A 642 15.79 14.34 -7.37
N GLY A 643 17.02 14.86 -7.34
CA GLY A 643 18.10 14.24 -6.58
C GLY A 643 17.88 14.43 -5.09
N TRP A 644 18.20 13.42 -4.32
CA TRP A 644 18.07 13.51 -2.87
C TRP A 644 19.21 14.34 -2.27
N SER A 645 18.92 15.49 -1.68
CA SER A 645 19.93 16.43 -1.16
C SER A 645 19.93 16.57 0.38
N ASP A 646 18.78 16.40 1.02
CA ASP A 646 18.62 16.56 2.48
C ASP A 646 18.64 15.20 3.18
N ARG A 647 19.50 15.02 4.20
CA ARG A 647 19.68 13.70 4.82
C ARG A 647 20.12 13.74 6.26
N ASP A 648 19.79 12.64 6.91
CA ASP A 648 20.41 12.23 8.15
C ASP A 648 21.90 11.94 7.90
N GLU A 649 22.79 12.77 8.44
CA GLU A 649 24.25 12.62 8.36
C GLU A 649 24.80 11.79 9.52
N THR A 650 23.99 11.39 10.50
CA THR A 650 24.45 10.68 11.70
C THR A 650 24.75 9.20 11.45
N SER A 651 24.13 8.60 10.43
CA SER A 651 24.32 7.19 10.06
C SER A 651 25.48 6.90 9.11
N GLY A 652 26.36 7.87 8.84
CA GLY A 652 27.48 7.74 7.93
C GLY A 652 27.19 8.19 6.50
N GLU A 653 28.10 7.90 5.56
CA GLU A 653 27.93 8.28 4.16
C GLU A 653 26.90 7.35 3.48
N LEU A 654 25.70 7.86 3.22
CA LEU A 654 24.64 7.14 2.52
C LEU A 654 24.72 7.35 1.00
N PHE A 655 24.26 6.36 0.24
CA PHE A 655 24.12 6.49 -1.22
C PHE A 655 23.14 7.58 -1.59
N LYS A 656 23.54 8.44 -2.53
CA LYS A 656 22.79 9.61 -2.98
C LYS A 656 22.40 9.47 -4.46
N PRO A 657 21.19 8.98 -4.76
CA PRO A 657 20.75 8.86 -6.14
C PRO A 657 20.64 10.24 -6.78
N ALA A 658 21.15 10.36 -8.01
CA ALA A 658 20.97 11.56 -8.81
C ALA A 658 19.51 11.67 -9.29
N GLY A 659 19.04 12.91 -9.47
CA GLY A 659 17.75 13.14 -10.11
C GLY A 659 17.71 12.56 -11.53
N HIS A 660 16.50 12.16 -11.94
CA HIS A 660 16.30 11.49 -13.22
C HIS A 660 14.97 11.87 -13.87
N ALA A 661 14.92 11.60 -15.17
CA ALA A 661 13.70 11.65 -15.97
C ALA A 661 13.51 10.33 -16.69
N VAL A 662 12.33 9.73 -16.57
CA VAL A 662 11.92 8.50 -17.25
C VAL A 662 10.75 8.81 -18.16
N PHE A 663 10.74 8.26 -19.36
CA PHE A 663 9.70 8.45 -20.36
C PHE A 663 9.14 7.11 -20.78
N ASP A 664 7.80 7.00 -20.75
CA ASP A 664 7.07 5.80 -21.13
C ASP A 664 6.05 6.15 -22.22
N LEU A 665 5.93 5.28 -23.23
CA LEU A 665 5.04 5.48 -24.38
C LEU A 665 4.06 4.31 -24.47
N PHE A 666 2.77 4.64 -24.53
CA PHE A 666 1.68 3.65 -24.64
C PHE A 666 0.89 3.87 -25.92
N LEU A 667 0.57 2.78 -26.59
CA LEU A 667 -0.29 2.73 -27.77
C LEU A 667 -1.53 1.88 -27.44
N THR A 668 -2.70 2.38 -27.81
CA THR A 668 -3.97 1.63 -27.74
C THR A 668 -4.57 1.56 -29.16
N GLN A 669 -5.00 0.39 -29.59
CA GLN A 669 -5.68 0.14 -30.86
C GLN A 669 -6.89 -0.75 -30.65
N GLU A 670 -8.10 -0.24 -30.93
CA GLU A 670 -9.30 -1.07 -31.01
C GLU A 670 -9.35 -1.81 -32.35
N ILE A 671 -9.57 -3.11 -32.29
CA ILE A 671 -9.71 -4.02 -33.43
C ILE A 671 -11.16 -4.54 -33.46
N GLY A 672 -11.97 -3.96 -34.33
CA GLY A 672 -13.42 -4.23 -34.33
C GLY A 672 -14.11 -3.57 -33.13
N SER A 673 -15.10 -4.22 -32.53
CA SER A 673 -15.92 -3.69 -31.43
C SER A 673 -15.66 -4.38 -30.09
N ARG A 674 -14.76 -5.34 -30.02
CA ARG A 674 -14.60 -6.22 -28.84
C ARG A 674 -13.15 -6.48 -28.47
N THR A 675 -12.20 -6.08 -29.29
CA THR A 675 -10.79 -6.40 -29.09
C THR A 675 -9.98 -5.13 -29.00
N ILE A 676 -9.16 -5.02 -27.97
CA ILE A 676 -8.26 -3.89 -27.75
C ILE A 676 -6.84 -4.45 -27.63
N LEU A 677 -5.96 -3.97 -28.51
CA LEU A 677 -4.52 -4.21 -28.41
C LEU A 677 -3.85 -3.02 -27.77
N ARG A 678 -3.02 -3.25 -26.75
CA ARG A 678 -2.19 -2.23 -26.13
C ARG A 678 -0.73 -2.63 -26.22
N ALA A 679 0.15 -1.64 -26.37
CA ALA A 679 1.59 -1.83 -26.33
C ALA A 679 2.23 -0.70 -25.54
N GLY A 680 3.22 -1.02 -24.74
CA GLY A 680 4.00 -0.09 -23.94
C GLY A 680 5.49 -0.21 -24.25
N LEU A 681 6.18 0.93 -24.29
CA LEU A 681 7.63 1.02 -24.24
C LEU A 681 7.99 1.82 -23.02
N HIS A 682 8.66 1.21 -22.07
CA HIS A 682 9.03 1.78 -20.79
C HIS A 682 10.49 2.24 -20.83
N ASN A 683 10.80 3.29 -20.07
CA ASN A 683 12.14 3.86 -19.97
C ASN A 683 12.78 4.09 -21.36
N LEU A 684 12.11 4.83 -22.25
CA LEU A 684 12.51 5.05 -23.66
C LEU A 684 13.97 5.50 -23.82
N THR A 685 14.48 6.23 -22.85
CA THR A 685 15.84 6.81 -22.87
C THR A 685 16.89 5.86 -22.30
N ASP A 686 16.49 4.67 -21.88
CA ASP A 686 17.36 3.66 -21.27
C ASP A 686 18.16 4.22 -20.07
N ARG A 687 17.46 4.96 -19.23
CA ARG A 687 18.05 5.64 -18.07
C ARG A 687 18.30 4.65 -16.94
N THR A 688 19.52 4.56 -16.43
CA THR A 688 19.83 3.90 -15.17
C THR A 688 19.46 4.83 -14.02
N TYR A 689 18.60 4.36 -13.09
CA TYR A 689 18.15 5.10 -11.93
C TYR A 689 17.72 4.14 -10.81
N TRP A 690 17.51 4.68 -9.61
CA TRP A 690 17.08 3.95 -8.42
C TRP A 690 15.84 4.60 -7.84
N ASN A 691 14.88 3.79 -7.41
CA ASN A 691 13.82 4.27 -6.54
C ASN A 691 14.37 4.48 -5.13
N TRP A 692 13.95 5.56 -4.51
CA TRP A 692 14.43 5.91 -3.16
C TRP A 692 14.07 4.84 -2.13
N SER A 693 12.86 4.27 -2.17
CA SER A 693 12.38 3.23 -1.28
C SER A 693 13.31 2.00 -1.23
N ASP A 694 13.90 1.62 -2.38
CA ASP A 694 14.67 0.40 -2.52
C ASP A 694 16.12 0.52 -1.99
N ILE A 695 16.62 1.74 -1.86
CA ILE A 695 18.03 2.03 -1.53
C ILE A 695 18.23 2.78 -0.22
N ARG A 696 17.15 3.05 0.52
CA ARG A 696 17.23 3.75 1.81
C ARG A 696 18.21 3.09 2.76
N GLY A 697 19.10 3.87 3.36
CA GLY A 697 20.05 3.39 4.36
C GLY A 697 21.25 2.64 3.80
N LEU A 698 21.40 2.46 2.49
CA LEU A 698 22.55 1.81 1.88
C LEU A 698 23.75 2.76 1.77
N SER A 699 24.94 2.22 1.94
CA SER A 699 26.20 2.95 1.71
C SER A 699 26.51 3.04 0.20
N PRO A 700 27.31 4.04 -0.24
CA PRO A 700 27.70 4.16 -1.65
C PRO A 700 28.49 2.98 -2.20
N ASN A 701 29.10 2.19 -1.31
CA ASN A 701 29.91 1.02 -1.66
C ASN A 701 29.21 -0.30 -1.33
N ASP A 702 27.90 -0.27 -1.10
CA ASP A 702 27.15 -1.50 -0.83
C ASP A 702 27.14 -2.39 -2.08
N PRO A 703 27.57 -3.64 -2.01
CA PRO A 703 27.68 -4.53 -3.16
C PRO A 703 26.31 -4.84 -3.80
N ILE A 704 25.21 -4.70 -3.08
CA ILE A 704 23.86 -4.95 -3.61
C ILE A 704 23.33 -3.77 -4.44
N LEU A 705 23.90 -2.59 -4.29
CA LEU A 705 23.39 -1.36 -4.90
C LEU A 705 23.21 -1.42 -6.43
N PRO A 706 24.13 -2.02 -7.22
CA PRO A 706 23.92 -2.16 -8.66
C PRO A 706 22.70 -3.01 -9.01
N TYR A 707 22.36 -4.01 -8.19
CA TYR A 707 21.23 -4.92 -8.42
C TYR A 707 19.87 -4.28 -8.08
N LEU A 708 19.86 -3.19 -7.33
CA LEU A 708 18.66 -2.43 -6.97
C LEU A 708 18.34 -1.27 -7.94
N ALA A 709 19.16 -1.08 -8.98
CA ALA A 709 18.81 -0.14 -10.04
C ALA A 709 17.57 -0.64 -10.79
N GLN A 710 16.70 0.28 -11.18
CA GLN A 710 15.52 -0.04 -11.97
C GLN A 710 15.92 -0.55 -13.35
N ALA A 711 15.04 -1.31 -13.99
CA ALA A 711 15.28 -1.87 -15.30
C ALA A 711 15.56 -0.79 -16.36
N GLY A 712 16.33 -1.16 -17.37
CA GLY A 712 16.53 -0.39 -18.57
C GLY A 712 15.26 -0.28 -19.42
N ARG A 713 15.43 -0.01 -20.71
CA ARG A 713 14.30 0.04 -21.64
C ARG A 713 13.67 -1.34 -21.78
N SER A 714 12.34 -1.40 -21.62
CA SER A 714 11.55 -2.63 -21.74
C SER A 714 10.26 -2.41 -22.52
N ALA A 715 9.62 -3.49 -22.92
CA ALA A 715 8.37 -3.50 -23.68
C ALA A 715 7.28 -4.30 -22.97
N SER A 716 6.02 -3.95 -23.24
CA SER A 716 4.86 -4.73 -22.82
C SER A 716 3.78 -4.72 -23.90
N VAL A 717 3.03 -5.81 -24.00
CA VAL A 717 1.92 -5.93 -24.95
C VAL A 717 0.76 -6.63 -24.27
N SER A 718 -0.44 -6.09 -24.43
CA SER A 718 -1.66 -6.75 -23.96
C SER A 718 -2.72 -6.86 -25.05
N LEU A 719 -3.49 -7.93 -24.99
CA LEU A 719 -4.68 -8.17 -25.81
C LEU A 719 -5.88 -8.35 -24.86
N ASN A 720 -6.85 -7.46 -25.00
CA ASN A 720 -8.11 -7.53 -24.25
C ASN A 720 -9.25 -7.86 -25.20
N VAL A 721 -10.07 -8.85 -24.87
CA VAL A 721 -11.26 -9.27 -25.62
C VAL A 721 -12.48 -9.17 -24.73
N ASN A 722 -13.43 -8.30 -25.10
CA ASN A 722 -14.67 -8.06 -24.37
C ASN A 722 -15.86 -8.73 -25.08
N TRP A 723 -16.87 -9.22 -24.36
CA TRP A 723 -18.08 -9.82 -24.93
C TRP A 723 -19.37 -9.44 -24.22
#